data_abe7cd7ad58510fefecae79046716335
#
_entry.id   abe7cd7ad58510fefecae79046716335
#
_cell.length_a   1.000
_cell.length_b   1.000
_cell.length_c   1.000
_cell.angle_alpha   90.00
_cell.angle_beta   90.00
_cell.angle_gamma   90.00
#
_symmetry.space_group_name_H-M   'P 1'
#
loop_
_entity.id
_entity.type
_entity.pdbx_description
1 polymer ?
#
loop_
_entity_poly.entity_id
_entity_poly.type
_entity_poly.pdbx_seq_one_letter_code
_entity_poly.pdbx_strand_id
1 'polypeptide(L)'
;MLTERMLAGDPETVVRSIGNADIRLLRAVSQHLSVRTDLHFREAIVLIDSFSLRRLPGRAVVSAACLALLFSAAVQAQTASPASAGPAAGSASGSAAPDAQTQARIQSSIEQTLQKLTLEEKITLLSGSRMMDSAPIPRLGIPALRMSDGPVGAHIPPPSTAFAAGIGLAASWDRDLAHRIGVQLGRDARSRGVSFLLGPGVNIYRAPMNGRNFEYFGEDPYLSGQIAVGYIRGVQSERVSATIKHFVANNSEYARFTSDSVVSERALREIYLPAFEAAVKQAHVGAVMDSYNFINGVHATQNSHINIDILRHDWHFDGLLMSDWTATHDGVAAANGGLDLEMPFGWYMNAQTLIPAVKAGKVSEATIDAKVRHLLDVAYRFGWIGPDGTYHDPIDRSIPRYNQQGREVALQGAIEGAVLLKNANHLLPLDPARTTHIAVIGPDAFPANPEAGGSGMVPTFDSVSILKGISDRLGLKGQVTWDRGLPKLSILAMTTGFTPAADVYRPGVTVETFASSDFSGKPIATRNELAMNSGKSALSDPDMADLINTIDSNTMKMFMGGGAPQHFDRWTGYYHARSAGDYLLFVENQGKYRVLVDDKTVIDHAEIPRFALTQIALPLTPGAHKVVVEELSGPQFGSGVLRLGIAKKDTLVTPDALALARRADVVVVAVGYNADIETEGADREFQLPPGQQELIEKIAAVNPHVVVTITSGGSVDAAPWLDKVQALVENWYSGEEGGTAFAHLLFGDNDPSGRLPISWESKLTDNPSYPYYYPLPGTEKIPYNDGIFVGYRGYEHNHVQPMFPFGFGLSYTSFRYSNLKIAPAGAPGAYAVSFDVTNTGSREGADVAQLYVGEDHPTVERPVQELKGFERVDLKPGQSHHVSLTLNARSFAWYDVAAHDWKANAGSYTVRISRSSADPKLTGTIRLPAAISIPVDAVN
;
A
#
# COMPACT_ATOMS: atom_id res chain seq x y z
N MET A 1 -44.91 16.90 11.88
CA MET A 1 -46.12 16.77 11.07
C MET A 1 -46.06 17.35 9.66
N LEU A 2 -44.96 17.97 9.22
CA LEU A 2 -44.73 18.40 7.82
C LEU A 2 -43.79 17.44 7.07
N THR A 3 -43.00 16.66 7.75
CA THR A 3 -41.99 15.75 7.15
C THR A 3 -42.55 14.40 6.71
N GLU A 4 -43.71 13.98 7.22
CA GLU A 4 -44.31 12.67 6.86
C GLU A 4 -45.27 12.72 5.64
N ARG A 5 -45.54 13.90 5.09
CA ARG A 5 -46.40 14.04 3.89
C ARG A 5 -45.64 14.28 2.57
N MET A 6 -44.31 14.31 2.60
CA MET A 6 -43.49 14.53 1.38
C MET A 6 -43.06 13.24 0.66
N LEU A 7 -43.39 12.07 1.15
CA LEU A 7 -42.94 10.78 0.59
C LEU A 7 -44.01 10.04 -0.25
N ALA A 8 -45.14 10.63 -0.54
CA ALA A 8 -46.15 10.00 -1.41
C ALA A 8 -46.98 11.04 -2.18
N GLY A 9 -46.47 11.56 -3.28
CA GLY A 9 -47.22 12.41 -4.17
C GLY A 9 -46.42 12.93 -5.37
N ASP A 10 -47.06 12.93 -6.51
CA ASP A 10 -46.62 13.39 -7.82
C ASP A 10 -46.02 14.81 -7.80
N PRO A 11 -44.83 15.03 -8.41
CA PRO A 11 -44.08 16.29 -8.38
C PRO A 11 -44.82 17.52 -8.96
N GLU A 12 -45.78 17.33 -9.83
CA GLU A 12 -46.51 18.46 -10.46
C GLU A 12 -47.53 19.13 -9.54
N THR A 13 -47.98 18.49 -8.47
CA THR A 13 -48.99 19.04 -7.57
C THR A 13 -48.41 19.96 -6.48
N VAL A 14 -47.10 19.83 -6.20
CA VAL A 14 -46.42 20.61 -5.15
C VAL A 14 -46.05 22.04 -5.58
N VAL A 15 -45.90 22.29 -6.87
CA VAL A 15 -45.43 23.58 -7.40
C VAL A 15 -46.53 24.68 -7.41
N ARG A 16 -47.80 24.33 -7.23
CA ARG A 16 -48.92 25.31 -7.28
C ARG A 16 -49.32 25.90 -5.93
N SER A 17 -48.72 25.53 -4.82
CA SER A 17 -49.12 25.93 -3.46
C SER A 17 -48.20 26.92 -2.74
N ILE A 18 -47.10 27.36 -3.32
CA ILE A 18 -46.14 28.24 -2.64
C ILE A 18 -46.35 29.69 -3.07
N GLY A 19 -46.96 30.49 -2.18
CA GLY A 19 -47.15 31.92 -2.36
C GLY A 19 -45.91 32.76 -2.03
N ASN A 20 -45.84 33.99 -2.56
CA ASN A 20 -44.71 34.93 -2.47
C ASN A 20 -44.23 35.29 -1.05
N ALA A 21 -44.91 34.88 0.01
CA ALA A 21 -44.53 35.17 1.40
C ALA A 21 -43.41 34.19 1.92
N ASP A 22 -43.35 32.96 1.40
CA ASP A 22 -42.44 31.95 1.90
C ASP A 22 -41.01 32.08 1.35
N ILE A 23 -40.83 32.78 0.23
CA ILE A 23 -39.53 33.04 -0.37
C ILE A 23 -38.68 33.99 0.48
N ARG A 24 -39.32 34.90 1.27
CA ARG A 24 -38.58 35.79 2.18
C ARG A 24 -38.10 35.07 3.47
N LEU A 25 -38.84 34.07 3.92
CA LEU A 25 -38.46 33.25 5.06
C LEU A 25 -37.26 32.34 4.74
N LEU A 26 -37.25 31.78 3.52
CA LEU A 26 -36.13 30.95 3.06
C LEU A 26 -34.82 31.75 2.88
N ARG A 27 -34.91 33.06 2.49
CA ARG A 27 -33.73 33.92 2.42
C ARG A 27 -33.20 34.35 3.80
N ALA A 28 -34.05 34.48 4.80
CA ALA A 28 -33.61 34.79 6.17
C ALA A 28 -32.95 33.60 6.88
N VAL A 29 -33.39 32.37 6.58
CA VAL A 29 -32.79 31.14 7.12
C VAL A 29 -31.44 30.86 6.46
N SER A 30 -31.26 31.21 5.16
CA SER A 30 -29.99 31.03 4.43
C SER A 30 -28.87 31.95 4.95
N GLN A 31 -29.16 33.07 5.59
CA GLN A 31 -28.15 33.97 6.14
C GLN A 31 -27.67 33.59 7.55
N HIS A 32 -28.34 32.66 8.23
CA HIS A 32 -27.98 32.21 9.58
C HIS A 32 -27.41 30.77 9.63
N LEU A 33 -27.33 30.07 8.48
CA LEU A 33 -26.77 28.71 8.36
C LEU A 33 -25.53 28.71 7.45
N SER A 34 -24.61 29.65 7.66
CA SER A 34 -23.30 29.61 7.02
C SER A 34 -22.31 28.87 7.94
N VAL A 35 -22.42 27.55 8.04
CA VAL A 35 -21.31 26.61 8.30
C VAL A 35 -21.87 25.19 8.11
N ARG A 36 -21.29 24.45 7.14
CA ARG A 36 -21.44 23.03 6.83
C ARG A 36 -22.66 22.62 5.99
N THR A 37 -22.39 22.47 4.72
CA THR A 37 -22.78 21.42 3.74
C THR A 37 -22.79 22.02 2.35
N ASP A 38 -21.67 21.98 1.68
CA ASP A 38 -21.49 22.35 0.26
C ASP A 38 -21.37 21.06 -0.54
N LEU A 39 -22.36 20.63 -1.26
CA LEU A 39 -22.22 20.06 -2.61
C LEU A 39 -23.56 19.80 -3.33
N HIS A 40 -24.61 19.42 -2.59
CA HIS A 40 -25.91 19.11 -3.24
C HIS A 40 -26.87 20.32 -3.44
N PHE A 41 -26.51 21.46 -2.91
CA PHE A 41 -27.34 22.68 -3.05
C PHE A 41 -27.02 23.52 -4.32
N ARG A 42 -25.82 23.32 -4.91
CA ARG A 42 -25.43 24.07 -6.13
C ARG A 42 -26.12 23.57 -7.39
N GLU A 43 -26.38 22.29 -7.51
CA GLU A 43 -27.07 21.74 -8.68
C GLU A 43 -28.56 22.12 -8.73
N ALA A 44 -29.21 22.30 -7.57
CA ALA A 44 -30.60 22.75 -7.52
C ALA A 44 -30.78 24.23 -7.90
N ILE A 45 -29.78 25.08 -7.68
CA ILE A 45 -29.83 26.50 -8.04
C ILE A 45 -29.57 26.71 -9.54
N VAL A 46 -28.72 25.91 -10.16
CA VAL A 46 -28.45 25.97 -11.62
C VAL A 46 -29.67 25.54 -12.43
N LEU A 47 -30.50 24.66 -11.92
CA LEU A 47 -31.75 24.22 -12.58
C LEU A 47 -32.87 25.27 -12.49
N ILE A 48 -32.87 26.14 -11.47
CA ILE A 48 -33.89 27.21 -11.32
C ILE A 48 -33.56 28.42 -12.20
N ASP A 49 -32.27 28.73 -12.40
CA ASP A 49 -31.85 29.85 -13.28
C ASP A 49 -32.01 29.54 -14.77
N SER A 50 -31.93 28.27 -15.18
CA SER A 50 -32.12 27.88 -16.60
C SER A 50 -33.56 27.94 -17.10
N PHE A 51 -34.56 28.04 -16.21
CA PHE A 51 -35.99 28.17 -16.58
C PHE A 51 -36.50 29.59 -16.66
N SER A 52 -35.77 30.60 -16.17
CA SER A 52 -36.19 32.00 -16.10
C SER A 52 -35.76 32.89 -17.29
N LEU A 53 -34.96 32.36 -18.23
CA LEU A 53 -34.32 33.16 -19.29
C LEU A 53 -35.04 33.13 -20.64
N ARG A 54 -36.32 32.76 -20.70
CA ARG A 54 -37.08 32.77 -21.97
C ARG A 54 -38.14 33.83 -22.16
N ARG A 55 -38.13 34.93 -21.38
CA ARG A 55 -38.98 36.09 -21.72
C ARG A 55 -38.46 37.40 -21.11
N LEU A 56 -37.59 38.13 -21.82
CA LEU A 56 -37.48 39.58 -21.73
C LEU A 56 -36.68 40.17 -22.91
N PRO A 57 -37.09 41.29 -23.53
CA PRO A 57 -36.45 41.82 -24.71
C PRO A 57 -35.31 42.80 -24.44
N GLY A 58 -34.22 42.62 -25.12
CA GLY A 58 -33.41 43.66 -25.76
C GLY A 58 -32.84 44.83 -24.99
N ARG A 59 -32.19 44.72 -23.82
CA ARG A 59 -31.32 45.80 -23.31
C ARG A 59 -30.21 45.35 -22.35
N ALA A 60 -29.95 44.08 -22.19
CA ALA A 60 -28.90 43.52 -21.28
C ALA A 60 -27.62 43.04 -21.99
N VAL A 61 -27.50 43.26 -23.31
CA VAL A 61 -26.36 42.74 -24.09
C VAL A 61 -25.13 43.67 -24.08
N VAL A 62 -25.27 44.90 -23.65
CA VAL A 62 -24.15 45.88 -23.71
C VAL A 62 -23.25 45.84 -22.46
N SER A 63 -23.71 45.33 -21.32
CA SER A 63 -22.88 45.27 -20.10
C SER A 63 -21.97 44.03 -20.00
N ALA A 64 -22.25 42.96 -20.75
CA ALA A 64 -21.40 41.76 -20.77
C ALA A 64 -20.18 41.88 -21.71
N ALA A 65 -20.26 42.76 -22.72
CA ALA A 65 -19.19 42.98 -23.69
C ALA A 65 -18.04 43.87 -23.13
N CYS A 66 -18.31 44.69 -22.14
CA CYS A 66 -17.28 45.56 -21.53
C CYS A 66 -16.45 44.85 -20.45
N LEU A 67 -16.91 43.76 -19.84
CA LEU A 67 -16.13 42.96 -18.91
C LEU A 67 -15.20 41.98 -19.63
N ALA A 68 -15.52 41.53 -20.83
CA ALA A 68 -14.67 40.62 -21.61
C ALA A 68 -13.44 41.30 -22.25
N LEU A 69 -13.47 42.64 -22.43
CA LEU A 69 -12.38 43.40 -23.02
C LEU A 69 -11.33 43.86 -22.00
N LEU A 70 -11.61 43.81 -20.70
CA LEU A 70 -10.66 44.13 -19.65
C LEU A 70 -9.81 42.90 -19.18
N PHE A 71 -10.21 41.71 -19.55
CA PHE A 71 -9.43 40.47 -19.27
C PHE A 71 -8.42 40.09 -20.37
N SER A 72 -8.56 40.65 -21.59
CA SER A 72 -7.66 40.34 -22.71
C SER A 72 -6.38 41.20 -22.77
N ALA A 73 -6.24 42.21 -21.90
CA ALA A 73 -5.06 43.10 -21.90
C ALA A 73 -4.00 42.73 -20.85
N ALA A 74 -4.24 41.68 -20.01
CA ALA A 74 -3.30 41.26 -18.96
C ALA A 74 -2.48 40.01 -19.30
N VAL A 75 -2.64 39.40 -20.48
CA VAL A 75 -1.97 38.14 -20.87
C VAL A 75 -0.82 38.31 -21.89
N GLN A 76 -0.51 39.54 -22.32
CA GLN A 76 0.53 39.74 -23.34
C GLN A 76 1.81 40.45 -22.88
N ALA A 77 2.25 40.21 -21.65
CA ALA A 77 3.56 40.70 -21.20
C ALA A 77 4.23 39.67 -20.29
N GLN A 78 4.67 38.54 -20.85
CA GLN A 78 5.79 37.72 -20.27
C GLN A 78 6.14 36.57 -21.22
N THR A 79 6.86 36.90 -22.30
CA THR A 79 7.74 35.93 -22.99
C THR A 79 9.11 36.56 -23.08
N ALA A 80 9.91 36.33 -22.07
CA ALA A 80 11.38 36.44 -22.14
C ALA A 80 11.93 35.28 -21.32
N SER A 81 12.48 34.29 -22.00
CA SER A 81 13.24 33.19 -21.40
C SER A 81 14.48 33.73 -20.69
N PRO A 82 14.77 33.34 -19.47
CA PRO A 82 16.13 33.42 -18.95
C PRO A 82 16.86 32.10 -19.23
N ALA A 83 18.10 32.28 -19.67
CA ALA A 83 19.08 31.26 -19.93
C ALA A 83 19.31 30.35 -18.71
N SER A 84 19.51 29.08 -18.99
CA SER A 84 19.90 28.02 -18.08
C SER A 84 21.11 28.38 -17.23
N ALA A 85 20.91 28.65 -15.96
CA ALA A 85 21.90 28.48 -14.91
C ALA A 85 21.71 27.09 -14.33
N GLY A 86 22.73 26.22 -14.43
CA GLY A 86 22.71 24.91 -13.79
C GLY A 86 22.50 25.01 -12.28
N PRO A 87 21.94 23.99 -11.67
CA PRO A 87 21.70 23.99 -10.22
C PRO A 87 23.05 24.00 -9.49
N ALA A 88 23.30 25.10 -8.79
CA ALA A 88 24.31 25.12 -7.74
C ALA A 88 23.85 24.08 -6.70
N ALA A 89 24.74 23.16 -6.35
CA ALA A 89 24.55 22.24 -5.25
C ALA A 89 24.19 23.04 -3.97
N GLY A 90 22.92 23.20 -3.72
CA GLY A 90 22.41 23.67 -2.44
C GLY A 90 22.70 22.58 -1.42
N SER A 91 23.64 22.84 -0.53
CA SER A 91 23.86 22.05 0.66
C SER A 91 22.50 21.89 1.38
N ALA A 92 21.93 20.67 1.33
CA ALA A 92 20.84 20.29 2.19
C ALA A 92 21.32 20.49 3.63
N SER A 93 20.82 21.49 4.31
CA SER A 93 20.93 21.62 5.74
C SER A 93 20.03 20.55 6.36
N GLY A 94 20.50 19.30 6.36
CA GLY A 94 20.02 18.34 7.32
C GLY A 94 20.16 19.00 8.68
N SER A 95 19.16 18.91 9.54
CA SER A 95 19.24 19.39 10.90
C SER A 95 20.49 18.77 11.52
N ALA A 96 21.53 19.55 11.68
CA ALA A 96 22.73 19.10 12.36
C ALA A 96 22.28 18.58 13.73
N ALA A 97 22.82 17.44 14.15
CA ALA A 97 22.59 16.93 15.50
C ALA A 97 22.80 18.09 16.49
N PRO A 98 21.94 18.21 17.52
CA PRO A 98 22.07 19.27 18.50
C PRO A 98 23.50 19.27 19.05
N ASP A 99 24.07 20.47 19.22
CA ASP A 99 25.37 20.57 19.86
C ASP A 99 25.37 19.92 21.27
N ALA A 100 26.53 19.50 21.75
CA ALA A 100 26.65 18.77 23.01
C ALA A 100 26.01 19.50 24.22
N GLN A 101 25.97 20.84 24.19
CA GLN A 101 25.33 21.62 25.24
C GLN A 101 23.79 21.55 25.15
N THR A 102 23.25 21.63 23.94
CA THR A 102 21.80 21.47 23.72
C THR A 102 21.37 20.06 24.09
N GLN A 103 22.11 19.01 23.68
CA GLN A 103 21.85 17.64 24.08
C GLN A 103 21.86 17.45 25.61
N ALA A 104 22.85 17.98 26.30
CA ALA A 104 22.91 17.93 27.78
C ALA A 104 21.71 18.62 28.44
N ARG A 105 21.22 19.74 27.86
CA ARG A 105 19.99 20.42 28.36
C ARG A 105 18.76 19.56 28.14
N ILE A 106 18.62 18.93 26.96
CA ILE A 106 17.50 18.02 26.68
C ILE A 106 17.48 16.88 27.70
N GLN A 107 18.60 16.18 27.89
CA GLN A 107 18.70 15.10 28.88
C GLN A 107 18.36 15.58 30.29
N SER A 108 18.87 16.75 30.72
CA SER A 108 18.51 17.33 32.00
C SER A 108 16.99 17.62 32.11
N SER A 109 16.36 18.12 31.05
CA SER A 109 14.91 18.41 31.03
C SER A 109 14.07 17.13 31.08
N ILE A 110 14.50 16.06 30.44
CA ILE A 110 13.85 14.73 30.49
C ILE A 110 13.91 14.20 31.94
N GLU A 111 15.10 14.19 32.57
CA GLU A 111 15.26 13.70 33.94
C GLU A 111 14.43 14.54 34.96
N GLN A 112 14.37 15.84 34.78
CA GLN A 112 13.51 16.71 35.60
C GLN A 112 12.01 16.41 35.37
N THR A 113 11.60 16.09 34.18
CA THR A 113 10.22 15.70 33.84
C THR A 113 9.89 14.35 34.49
N LEU A 114 10.77 13.36 34.36
CA LEU A 114 10.63 12.06 35.02
C LEU A 114 10.47 12.14 36.53
N GLN A 115 11.23 13.02 37.19
CA GLN A 115 11.14 13.25 38.65
C GLN A 115 9.83 13.90 39.10
N LYS A 116 9.15 14.64 38.19
CA LYS A 116 7.85 15.29 38.47
C LYS A 116 6.67 14.37 38.23
N LEU A 117 6.85 13.31 37.42
CA LEU A 117 5.80 12.32 37.09
C LEU A 117 5.62 11.37 38.29
N THR A 118 4.38 11.12 38.64
CA THR A 118 4.03 9.98 39.53
C THR A 118 4.16 8.67 38.75
N LEU A 119 4.28 7.54 39.44
CA LEU A 119 4.31 6.23 38.79
C LEU A 119 3.06 5.99 37.90
N GLU A 120 1.87 6.42 38.34
CA GLU A 120 0.62 6.31 37.60
C GLU A 120 0.67 7.16 36.32
N GLU A 121 1.20 8.38 36.40
CA GLU A 121 1.36 9.23 35.19
C GLU A 121 2.41 8.69 34.22
N LYS A 122 3.51 8.12 34.71
CA LYS A 122 4.49 7.42 33.89
C LYS A 122 3.83 6.27 33.11
N ILE A 123 3.06 5.43 33.81
CA ILE A 123 2.32 4.31 33.19
C ILE A 123 1.26 4.82 32.21
N THR A 124 0.59 5.93 32.50
CA THR A 124 -0.37 6.55 31.57
C THR A 124 0.28 6.91 30.23
N LEU A 125 1.52 7.41 30.24
CA LEU A 125 2.28 7.74 29.03
C LEU A 125 2.65 6.51 28.16
N LEU A 126 2.56 5.28 28.71
CA LEU A 126 2.86 4.05 27.98
C LEU A 126 1.67 3.53 27.16
N SER A 127 0.62 4.33 26.98
CA SER A 127 -0.59 3.92 26.26
C SER A 127 -1.18 5.04 25.42
N GLY A 128 -1.99 4.65 24.43
CA GLY A 128 -2.86 5.56 23.73
C GLY A 128 -4.07 5.97 24.56
N SER A 129 -4.68 7.09 24.20
CA SER A 129 -5.90 7.63 24.84
C SER A 129 -7.08 7.67 23.87
N ARG A 130 -6.81 7.66 22.59
CA ARG A 130 -7.75 7.57 21.47
C ARG A 130 -7.13 6.71 20.37
N MET A 131 -7.91 6.46 19.31
CA MET A 131 -7.44 5.63 18.19
C MET A 131 -6.08 6.06 17.64
N MET A 132 -5.82 7.38 17.54
CA MET A 132 -4.62 7.92 16.90
C MET A 132 -3.88 8.93 17.79
N ASP A 133 -4.09 8.90 19.12
CA ASP A 133 -3.45 9.85 20.03
C ASP A 133 -2.82 9.11 21.23
N SER A 134 -1.59 9.44 21.58
CA SER A 134 -0.99 9.02 22.87
C SER A 134 -1.73 9.63 24.06
N ALA A 135 -1.51 9.11 25.28
CA ALA A 135 -2.10 9.68 26.46
C ALA A 135 -1.38 10.98 26.89
N PRO A 136 -2.10 12.08 27.22
CA PRO A 136 -1.52 13.32 27.70
C PRO A 136 -1.32 13.33 29.22
N ILE A 137 -0.41 14.20 29.73
CA ILE A 137 -0.31 14.55 31.15
C ILE A 137 -0.53 16.07 31.29
N PRO A 138 -1.78 16.53 31.36
CA PRO A 138 -2.11 17.96 31.35
C PRO A 138 -1.44 18.76 32.51
N ARG A 139 -1.28 18.13 33.66
CA ARG A 139 -0.63 18.75 34.82
C ARG A 139 0.79 19.23 34.55
N LEU A 140 1.51 18.54 33.66
CA LEU A 140 2.89 18.86 33.27
C LEU A 140 2.99 19.48 31.89
N GLY A 141 1.84 19.76 31.23
CA GLY A 141 1.83 20.33 29.90
C GLY A 141 2.26 19.33 28.80
N ILE A 142 2.30 18.02 29.10
CA ILE A 142 2.59 17.01 28.08
C ILE A 142 1.29 16.72 27.32
N PRO A 143 1.24 17.01 26.02
CA PRO A 143 0.03 16.80 25.22
C PRO A 143 -0.11 15.36 24.74
N ALA A 144 -1.26 15.07 24.17
CA ALA A 144 -1.41 13.91 23.30
C ALA A 144 -0.61 14.12 22.00
N LEU A 145 0.18 13.13 21.61
CA LEU A 145 0.93 13.12 20.35
C LEU A 145 0.09 12.41 19.30
N ARG A 146 -0.24 13.11 18.23
CA ARG A 146 -1.10 12.61 17.17
C ARG A 146 -0.34 11.72 16.21
N MET A 147 -0.96 10.60 15.84
CA MET A 147 -0.49 9.67 14.82
C MET A 147 -1.39 9.73 13.60
N SER A 148 -0.88 9.28 12.46
CA SER A 148 -1.66 9.06 11.24
C SER A 148 -1.12 7.85 10.52
N ASP A 149 -1.99 6.94 10.09
CA ASP A 149 -1.62 6.03 9.03
C ASP A 149 -1.17 6.81 7.82
N GLY A 150 -0.40 6.16 6.95
CA GLY A 150 -0.01 6.82 5.75
C GLY A 150 1.35 6.48 5.19
N PRO A 151 1.63 5.21 4.84
CA PRO A 151 2.85 4.90 4.08
C PRO A 151 2.88 5.60 2.73
N VAL A 152 1.72 5.98 2.17
CA VAL A 152 1.58 6.60 0.83
C VAL A 152 0.86 7.94 0.84
N GLY A 153 0.47 8.46 2.02
CA GLY A 153 -0.22 9.74 2.22
C GLY A 153 -0.74 9.86 3.64
N ALA A 154 -0.98 11.04 4.16
CA ALA A 154 -1.54 11.20 5.51
C ALA A 154 -3.02 10.80 5.53
N HIS A 155 -3.35 9.69 6.21
CA HIS A 155 -4.72 9.17 6.34
C HIS A 155 -5.46 9.86 7.49
N ILE A 156 -5.62 11.17 7.39
CA ILE A 156 -6.33 12.00 8.37
C ILE A 156 -7.02 13.16 7.65
N PRO A 157 -8.31 13.43 7.95
CA PRO A 157 -9.03 14.56 7.34
C PRO A 157 -8.35 15.91 7.56
N PRO A 158 -8.44 16.82 6.58
CA PRO A 158 -9.03 16.66 5.24
C PRO A 158 -8.14 15.80 4.32
N PRO A 159 -8.61 15.47 3.10
CA PRO A 159 -7.82 14.69 2.13
C PRO A 159 -6.39 15.18 1.98
N SER A 160 -5.46 14.28 1.62
CA SER A 160 -4.06 14.58 1.38
C SER A 160 -3.60 14.09 0.00
N THR A 161 -2.34 14.34 -0.35
CA THR A 161 -1.74 13.78 -1.56
C THR A 161 -1.58 12.27 -1.41
N ALA A 162 -2.04 11.48 -2.39
CA ALA A 162 -1.73 10.07 -2.49
C ALA A 162 -0.55 9.86 -3.45
N PHE A 163 0.53 9.32 -2.91
CA PHE A 163 1.73 8.95 -3.67
C PHE A 163 1.63 7.51 -4.17
N ALA A 164 2.53 7.12 -5.07
CA ALA A 164 2.65 5.73 -5.47
C ALA A 164 2.86 4.82 -4.26
N ALA A 165 2.22 3.67 -4.27
CA ALA A 165 2.36 2.63 -3.25
C ALA A 165 3.83 2.22 -3.05
N GLY A 166 4.16 1.67 -1.89
CA GLY A 166 5.55 1.35 -1.51
C GLY A 166 6.28 0.54 -2.57
N ILE A 167 5.63 -0.48 -3.13
CA ILE A 167 6.23 -1.32 -4.18
C ILE A 167 6.48 -0.53 -5.48
N GLY A 168 5.59 0.40 -5.84
CA GLY A 168 5.78 1.31 -6.97
C GLY A 168 6.91 2.30 -6.73
N LEU A 169 7.05 2.82 -5.51
CA LEU A 169 8.20 3.64 -5.14
C LEU A 169 9.51 2.84 -5.21
N ALA A 170 9.53 1.60 -4.72
CA ALA A 170 10.70 0.74 -4.81
C ALA A 170 11.06 0.41 -6.27
N ALA A 171 10.06 0.29 -7.15
CA ALA A 171 10.26 0.07 -8.59
C ALA A 171 10.95 1.24 -9.29
N SER A 172 10.98 2.43 -8.72
CA SER A 172 11.78 3.55 -9.24
C SER A 172 13.28 3.34 -9.07
N TRP A 173 13.71 2.58 -8.04
CA TRP A 173 15.10 2.41 -7.62
C TRP A 173 15.81 3.77 -7.39
N ASP A 174 15.05 4.80 -7.00
CA ASP A 174 15.52 6.16 -6.80
C ASP A 174 15.41 6.57 -5.32
N ARG A 175 16.57 6.67 -4.64
CA ARG A 175 16.66 7.10 -3.23
C ARG A 175 16.30 8.57 -3.06
N ASP A 176 16.62 9.41 -4.05
CA ASP A 176 16.35 10.84 -4.00
C ASP A 176 14.85 11.11 -4.21
N LEU A 177 14.20 10.35 -5.08
CA LEU A 177 12.74 10.38 -5.23
C LEU A 177 12.06 9.94 -3.91
N ALA A 178 12.54 8.86 -3.29
CA ALA A 178 12.02 8.41 -2.00
C ALA A 178 12.15 9.50 -0.91
N HIS A 179 13.28 10.22 -0.90
CA HIS A 179 13.46 11.37 -0.02
C HIS A 179 12.48 12.51 -0.34
N ARG A 180 12.30 12.87 -1.62
CA ARG A 180 11.36 13.95 -2.02
C ARG A 180 9.91 13.60 -1.68
N ILE A 181 9.49 12.35 -1.89
CA ILE A 181 8.17 11.86 -1.46
C ILE A 181 8.05 11.97 0.05
N GLY A 182 9.06 11.51 0.80
CA GLY A 182 9.10 11.64 2.26
C GLY A 182 8.93 13.08 2.74
N VAL A 183 9.59 14.04 2.10
CA VAL A 183 9.42 15.48 2.41
C VAL A 183 7.96 15.91 2.23
N GLN A 184 7.31 15.53 1.12
CA GLN A 184 5.93 15.94 0.88
C GLN A 184 4.94 15.26 1.83
N LEU A 185 5.16 13.99 2.16
CA LEU A 185 4.42 13.26 3.20
C LEU A 185 4.54 13.94 4.57
N GLY A 186 5.77 14.31 4.96
CA GLY A 186 6.03 15.05 6.19
C GLY A 186 5.31 16.42 6.22
N ARG A 187 5.29 17.15 5.10
CA ARG A 187 4.56 18.42 4.96
C ARG A 187 3.06 18.22 5.11
N ASP A 188 2.49 17.23 4.43
CA ASP A 188 1.07 16.92 4.51
C ASP A 188 0.67 16.52 5.94
N ALA A 189 1.45 15.66 6.59
CA ALA A 189 1.27 15.27 7.97
C ALA A 189 1.34 16.49 8.92
N ARG A 190 2.36 17.32 8.76
CA ARG A 190 2.57 18.52 9.60
C ARG A 190 1.47 19.56 9.42
N SER A 191 0.92 19.73 8.20
CA SER A 191 -0.22 20.63 7.96
C SER A 191 -1.49 20.21 8.72
N ARG A 192 -1.54 18.95 9.19
CA ARG A 192 -2.64 18.32 9.92
C ARG A 192 -2.35 18.09 11.41
N GLY A 193 -1.16 18.50 11.88
CA GLY A 193 -0.75 18.36 13.28
C GLY A 193 -0.36 16.95 13.69
N VAL A 194 0.12 16.15 12.75
CA VAL A 194 0.62 14.80 12.99
C VAL A 194 2.04 14.85 13.52
N SER A 195 2.30 14.12 14.61
CA SER A 195 3.62 13.91 15.21
C SER A 195 4.29 12.66 14.64
N PHE A 196 3.57 11.55 14.58
CA PHE A 196 4.07 10.28 14.05
C PHE A 196 3.30 9.89 12.76
N LEU A 197 4.02 9.75 11.66
CA LEU A 197 3.51 9.12 10.44
C LEU A 197 3.83 7.62 10.50
N LEU A 198 2.80 6.77 10.43
CA LEU A 198 2.91 5.33 10.56
C LEU A 198 3.32 4.69 9.22
N GLY A 199 4.57 4.88 8.87
CA GLY A 199 5.24 4.41 7.67
C GLY A 199 6.74 4.76 7.66
N PRO A 200 7.52 4.07 6.82
CA PRO A 200 7.12 3.12 5.78
C PRO A 200 6.92 1.69 6.30
N GLY A 201 6.13 0.89 5.56
CA GLY A 201 6.10 -0.56 5.69
C GLY A 201 7.28 -1.18 4.92
N VAL A 202 8.00 -2.15 5.53
CA VAL A 202 9.21 -2.73 4.92
C VAL A 202 9.28 -4.25 5.03
N ASN A 203 8.16 -4.91 5.29
CA ASN A 203 8.14 -6.37 5.33
C ASN A 203 8.49 -6.93 3.94
N ILE A 204 9.23 -8.04 3.92
CA ILE A 204 9.71 -8.63 2.68
C ILE A 204 8.56 -9.28 1.89
N TYR A 205 8.50 -9.01 0.60
CA TYR A 205 7.63 -9.72 -0.34
C TYR A 205 8.09 -11.17 -0.47
N ARG A 206 7.40 -12.11 0.20
CA ARG A 206 7.71 -13.54 0.13
C ARG A 206 6.95 -14.24 -1.00
N ALA A 207 5.69 -13.87 -1.18
CA ALA A 207 4.80 -14.46 -2.17
C ALA A 207 3.72 -13.44 -2.60
N PRO A 208 3.12 -13.59 -3.79
CA PRO A 208 2.20 -12.61 -4.35
C PRO A 208 0.87 -12.47 -3.61
N MET A 209 0.52 -13.42 -2.73
CA MET A 209 -0.81 -13.47 -2.10
C MET A 209 -1.01 -12.48 -0.97
N ASN A 210 0.04 -11.99 -0.32
CA ASN A 210 -0.09 -11.06 0.80
C ASN A 210 -0.81 -9.78 0.38
N GLY A 211 -1.98 -9.51 0.96
CA GLY A 211 -2.81 -8.35 0.63
C GLY A 211 -2.19 -7.00 0.95
N ARG A 212 -1.08 -6.95 1.72
CA ARG A 212 -0.33 -5.73 2.03
C ARG A 212 0.98 -5.58 1.25
N ASN A 213 1.24 -6.45 0.27
CA ASN A 213 2.45 -6.34 -0.55
C ASN A 213 2.61 -4.96 -1.22
N PHE A 214 1.50 -4.29 -1.54
CA PHE A 214 1.51 -2.96 -2.17
C PHE A 214 2.24 -1.90 -1.35
N GLU A 215 2.17 -1.96 -0.01
CA GLU A 215 2.79 -0.95 0.86
C GLU A 215 4.25 -1.23 1.20
N TYR A 216 4.80 -2.41 0.80
CA TYR A 216 6.17 -2.82 1.06
C TYR A 216 7.10 -2.55 -0.13
N PHE A 217 8.41 -2.72 0.04
CA PHE A 217 9.41 -2.33 -0.96
C PHE A 217 9.99 -3.49 -1.77
N GLY A 218 9.38 -4.67 -1.72
CA GLY A 218 9.75 -5.82 -2.54
C GLY A 218 10.47 -6.94 -1.80
N GLU A 219 11.17 -7.80 -2.56
CA GLU A 219 11.76 -9.04 -2.06
C GLU A 219 13.21 -8.92 -1.59
N ASP A 220 13.87 -7.79 -1.91
CA ASP A 220 15.28 -7.61 -1.60
C ASP A 220 15.50 -6.70 -0.39
N PRO A 221 16.17 -7.20 0.68
CA PRO A 221 16.36 -6.42 1.90
C PRO A 221 17.26 -5.18 1.73
N TYR A 222 18.22 -5.19 0.77
CA TYR A 222 19.08 -4.04 0.51
C TYR A 222 18.30 -2.92 -0.21
N LEU A 223 17.56 -3.26 -1.27
CA LEU A 223 16.70 -2.30 -1.97
C LEU A 223 15.70 -1.68 -1.01
N SER A 224 14.97 -2.53 -0.26
CA SER A 224 13.97 -2.10 0.72
C SER A 224 14.58 -1.15 1.77
N GLY A 225 15.76 -1.50 2.30
CA GLY A 225 16.46 -0.68 3.27
C GLY A 225 16.86 0.70 2.72
N GLN A 226 17.40 0.75 1.50
CA GLN A 226 17.87 2.00 0.89
C GLN A 226 16.72 2.95 0.51
N ILE A 227 15.61 2.43 0.01
CA ILE A 227 14.40 3.22 -0.26
C ILE A 227 13.79 3.72 1.05
N ALA A 228 13.71 2.87 2.09
CA ALA A 228 13.25 3.26 3.42
C ALA A 228 14.08 4.39 4.03
N VAL A 229 15.41 4.34 3.89
CA VAL A 229 16.31 5.41 4.37
C VAL A 229 15.99 6.74 3.71
N GLY A 230 15.80 6.77 2.39
CA GLY A 230 15.39 7.97 1.66
C GLY A 230 14.07 8.52 2.18
N TYR A 231 13.05 7.69 2.21
CA TYR A 231 11.70 8.01 2.70
C TYR A 231 11.73 8.59 4.14
N ILE A 232 12.36 7.87 5.09
CA ILE A 232 12.42 8.28 6.49
C ILE A 232 13.12 9.62 6.66
N ARG A 233 14.28 9.81 6.01
CA ARG A 233 15.00 11.09 6.05
C ARG A 233 14.15 12.24 5.53
N GLY A 234 13.37 12.01 4.47
CA GLY A 234 12.46 13.00 3.91
C GLY A 234 11.35 13.38 4.90
N VAL A 235 10.63 12.42 5.46
CA VAL A 235 9.57 12.65 6.46
C VAL A 235 10.12 13.41 7.68
N GLN A 236 11.25 12.95 8.21
CA GLN A 236 11.84 13.50 9.44
C GLN A 236 12.44 14.89 9.24
N SER A 237 12.80 15.28 8.02
CA SER A 237 13.24 16.65 7.71
C SER A 237 12.15 17.69 7.94
N GLU A 238 10.87 17.26 7.93
CA GLU A 238 9.70 18.11 8.21
C GLU A 238 9.23 18.08 9.67
N ARG A 239 10.06 17.59 10.62
CA ARG A 239 9.77 17.51 12.05
C ARG A 239 8.60 16.59 12.39
N VAL A 240 8.34 15.57 11.57
CA VAL A 240 7.43 14.46 11.76
C VAL A 240 8.26 13.21 11.96
N SER A 241 7.98 12.42 12.99
CA SER A 241 8.63 11.11 13.15
C SER A 241 8.07 10.13 12.14
N ALA A 242 8.93 9.49 11.36
CA ALA A 242 8.55 8.27 10.66
C ALA A 242 8.48 7.11 11.67
N THR A 243 7.63 6.13 11.37
CA THR A 243 7.47 4.88 12.15
C THR A 243 7.64 3.70 11.20
N ILE A 244 8.81 3.08 11.22
CA ILE A 244 9.05 1.90 10.38
C ILE A 244 8.28 0.69 10.89
N LYS A 245 7.64 -0.08 9.99
CA LYS A 245 6.72 -1.16 10.34
C LYS A 245 6.75 -2.31 9.34
N HIS A 246 6.28 -3.52 9.68
CA HIS A 246 5.88 -4.03 10.99
C HIS A 246 6.99 -4.93 11.52
N PHE A 247 7.52 -4.66 12.68
CA PHE A 247 8.71 -5.29 13.25
C PHE A 247 8.32 -6.56 14.02
N VAL A 248 8.51 -7.80 13.49
CA VAL A 248 9.13 -8.24 12.27
C VAL A 248 8.43 -9.51 11.77
N ALA A 249 8.74 -9.96 10.55
CA ALA A 249 8.26 -11.22 9.98
C ALA A 249 6.73 -11.34 9.86
N ASN A 250 6.01 -10.22 9.69
CA ASN A 250 4.60 -10.18 9.30
C ASN A 250 4.51 -10.11 7.77
N ASN A 251 4.69 -11.27 7.10
CA ASN A 251 4.77 -11.38 5.64
C ASN A 251 3.54 -12.05 5.04
N SER A 252 2.43 -12.17 5.80
CA SER A 252 1.17 -12.77 5.40
C SER A 252 0.04 -12.11 6.19
N GLU A 253 -1.09 -11.85 5.56
CA GLU A 253 -2.31 -11.39 6.25
C GLU A 253 -3.13 -12.57 6.81
N TYR A 254 -2.75 -13.78 6.43
CA TYR A 254 -3.38 -15.00 6.91
C TYR A 254 -3.22 -15.16 8.43
N ALA A 255 -4.34 -15.12 9.14
CA ALA A 255 -4.37 -15.30 10.61
C ALA A 255 -3.32 -14.47 11.37
N ARG A 256 -3.03 -13.26 10.92
CA ARG A 256 -1.90 -12.42 11.38
C ARG A 256 -1.86 -12.17 12.90
N PHE A 257 -3.02 -12.28 13.58
CA PHE A 257 -3.10 -12.11 15.04
C PHE A 257 -2.71 -13.36 15.84
N THR A 258 -2.71 -14.54 15.20
CA THR A 258 -2.49 -15.83 15.88
C THR A 258 -1.40 -16.66 15.24
N SER A 259 -0.99 -16.32 14.02
CA SER A 259 0.07 -17.04 13.31
C SER A 259 1.44 -16.87 13.97
N ASP A 260 2.22 -17.98 14.02
CA ASP A 260 3.59 -18.01 14.55
C ASP A 260 4.59 -18.12 13.39
N SER A 261 5.31 -17.04 13.11
CA SER A 261 6.40 -17.00 12.15
C SER A 261 7.63 -17.74 12.72
N VAL A 262 7.80 -18.99 12.33
CA VAL A 262 8.94 -19.81 12.77
C VAL A 262 10.11 -19.57 11.83
N VAL A 263 11.00 -18.65 12.23
CA VAL A 263 12.10 -18.15 11.39
C VAL A 263 13.45 -18.40 12.07
N SER A 264 14.44 -18.89 11.31
CA SER A 264 15.80 -19.09 11.82
C SER A 264 16.49 -17.76 12.07
N GLU A 265 17.40 -17.70 13.05
CA GLU A 265 18.16 -16.47 13.38
C GLU A 265 18.91 -15.95 12.17
N ARG A 266 19.50 -16.83 11.35
CA ARG A 266 20.22 -16.44 10.15
C ARG A 266 19.28 -15.78 9.12
N ALA A 267 18.12 -16.38 8.85
CA ALA A 267 17.14 -15.81 7.94
C ALA A 267 16.58 -14.48 8.47
N LEU A 268 16.33 -14.41 9.78
CA LEU A 268 15.90 -13.19 10.45
C LEU A 268 16.90 -12.05 10.20
N ARG A 269 18.20 -12.30 10.43
CA ARG A 269 19.30 -11.32 10.30
C ARG A 269 19.63 -10.96 8.85
N GLU A 270 19.58 -11.92 7.91
CA GLU A 270 20.00 -11.68 6.52
C GLU A 270 18.87 -11.19 5.60
N ILE A 271 17.58 -11.49 5.93
CA ILE A 271 16.44 -11.19 5.06
C ILE A 271 15.44 -10.23 5.70
N TYR A 272 14.95 -10.51 6.92
CA TYR A 272 13.80 -9.81 7.47
C TYR A 272 14.15 -8.55 8.27
N LEU A 273 15.32 -8.46 8.83
CA LEU A 273 15.78 -7.36 9.67
C LEU A 273 16.57 -6.25 8.95
N PRO A 274 17.27 -6.45 7.80
CA PRO A 274 18.18 -5.44 7.27
C PRO A 274 17.54 -4.10 6.90
N ALA A 275 16.26 -4.08 6.46
CA ALA A 275 15.58 -2.82 6.19
C ALA A 275 15.33 -2.01 7.47
N PHE A 276 15.00 -2.67 8.58
CA PHE A 276 14.86 -2.05 9.90
C PHE A 276 16.21 -1.59 10.44
N GLU A 277 17.27 -2.42 10.30
CA GLU A 277 18.65 -2.04 10.67
C GLU A 277 19.08 -0.77 9.94
N ALA A 278 18.83 -0.69 8.63
CA ALA A 278 19.14 0.49 7.83
C ALA A 278 18.37 1.73 8.30
N ALA A 279 17.09 1.59 8.62
CA ALA A 279 16.26 2.68 9.14
C ALA A 279 16.79 3.21 10.48
N VAL A 280 17.21 2.32 11.39
CA VAL A 280 17.79 2.69 12.68
C VAL A 280 19.17 3.33 12.51
N LYS A 281 20.11 2.60 11.88
CA LYS A 281 21.52 2.99 11.84
C LYS A 281 21.83 4.10 10.82
N GLN A 282 21.10 4.16 9.68
CA GLN A 282 21.37 5.12 8.62
C GLN A 282 20.39 6.31 8.62
N ALA A 283 19.10 6.08 8.89
CA ALA A 283 18.08 7.13 8.87
C ALA A 283 17.74 7.67 10.26
N HIS A 284 18.21 7.07 11.34
CA HIS A 284 17.89 7.43 12.73
C HIS A 284 16.38 7.59 12.92
N VAL A 285 15.63 6.55 12.53
CA VAL A 285 14.16 6.57 12.61
C VAL A 285 13.68 6.88 14.03
N GLY A 286 12.64 7.73 14.15
CA GLY A 286 12.12 8.13 15.46
C GLY A 286 11.26 7.08 16.14
N ALA A 287 10.60 6.20 15.38
CA ALA A 287 9.78 5.14 15.93
C ALA A 287 9.85 3.85 15.13
N VAL A 288 9.61 2.74 15.81
CA VAL A 288 9.44 1.38 15.27
C VAL A 288 8.09 0.86 15.76
N MET A 289 7.36 0.14 14.91
CA MET A 289 6.09 -0.52 15.27
C MET A 289 6.25 -2.03 15.23
N ASP A 290 6.01 -2.68 16.38
CA ASP A 290 5.94 -4.15 16.50
C ASP A 290 4.76 -4.69 15.67
N SER A 291 4.91 -5.91 15.17
CA SER A 291 3.89 -6.60 14.38
C SER A 291 2.86 -7.37 15.24
N TYR A 292 1.80 -7.88 14.58
CA TYR A 292 0.74 -8.64 15.25
C TYR A 292 1.14 -10.06 15.66
N ASN A 293 1.93 -10.72 14.79
CA ASN A 293 2.19 -12.16 14.83
C ASN A 293 3.09 -12.59 16.00
N PHE A 294 3.08 -13.89 16.26
CA PHE A 294 4.14 -14.52 17.05
C PHE A 294 5.40 -14.63 16.22
N ILE A 295 6.54 -14.59 16.89
CA ILE A 295 7.85 -14.84 16.31
C ILE A 295 8.53 -15.89 17.18
N ASN A 296 8.70 -17.10 16.62
CA ASN A 296 9.26 -18.24 17.35
C ASN A 296 8.56 -18.51 18.70
N GLY A 297 7.23 -18.43 18.70
CA GLY A 297 6.38 -18.73 19.84
C GLY A 297 6.12 -17.58 20.82
N VAL A 298 6.61 -16.36 20.56
CA VAL A 298 6.40 -15.18 21.41
C VAL A 298 5.81 -14.05 20.58
N HIS A 299 4.74 -13.39 21.06
CA HIS A 299 4.21 -12.19 20.39
C HIS A 299 5.28 -11.13 20.19
N ALA A 300 5.31 -10.46 19.05
CA ALA A 300 6.29 -9.43 18.73
C ALA A 300 6.41 -8.39 19.86
N THR A 301 5.28 -7.87 20.37
CA THR A 301 5.21 -6.88 21.45
C THR A 301 5.79 -7.34 22.79
N GLN A 302 6.03 -8.64 22.97
CA GLN A 302 6.54 -9.26 24.20
C GLN A 302 7.92 -9.91 24.01
N ASN A 303 8.46 -9.85 22.80
CA ASN A 303 9.66 -10.61 22.42
C ASN A 303 10.93 -9.84 22.72
N SER A 304 11.53 -10.13 23.89
CA SER A 304 12.77 -9.48 24.34
C SER A 304 13.95 -9.69 23.40
N HIS A 305 14.00 -10.82 22.65
CA HIS A 305 15.09 -11.08 21.72
C HIS A 305 15.11 -10.04 20.58
N ILE A 306 13.94 -9.78 19.94
CA ILE A 306 13.90 -8.79 18.86
C ILE A 306 13.94 -7.36 19.38
N ASN A 307 13.23 -7.05 20.49
CA ASN A 307 13.04 -5.69 20.96
C ASN A 307 14.20 -5.19 21.83
N ILE A 308 14.79 -6.05 22.67
CA ILE A 308 15.87 -5.66 23.57
C ILE A 308 17.21 -6.05 22.99
N ASP A 309 17.44 -7.36 22.70
CA ASP A 309 18.77 -7.80 22.29
C ASP A 309 19.13 -7.24 20.91
N ILE A 310 18.23 -7.31 19.93
CA ILE A 310 18.51 -6.84 18.56
C ILE A 310 18.31 -5.32 18.46
N LEU A 311 17.09 -4.84 18.73
CA LEU A 311 16.75 -3.44 18.44
C LEU A 311 17.52 -2.48 19.36
N ARG A 312 17.52 -2.73 20.70
CA ARG A 312 18.15 -1.84 21.66
C ARG A 312 19.66 -2.06 21.83
N HIS A 313 20.11 -3.32 21.93
CA HIS A 313 21.52 -3.58 22.20
C HIS A 313 22.36 -3.64 20.93
N ASP A 314 21.98 -4.46 19.92
CA ASP A 314 22.79 -4.59 18.72
C ASP A 314 22.75 -3.34 17.82
N TRP A 315 21.61 -2.64 17.77
CA TRP A 315 21.47 -1.47 16.88
C TRP A 315 21.48 -0.13 17.59
N HIS A 316 21.47 -0.12 18.92
CA HIS A 316 21.44 1.09 19.76
C HIS A 316 20.25 2.03 19.44
N PHE A 317 19.09 1.45 19.16
CA PHE A 317 17.88 2.24 18.91
C PHE A 317 17.45 3.01 20.15
N ASP A 318 17.38 4.33 20.05
CA ASP A 318 17.02 5.27 21.12
C ASP A 318 15.60 5.87 20.95
N GLY A 319 14.90 5.54 19.85
CA GLY A 319 13.55 6.01 19.57
C GLY A 319 12.44 5.24 20.29
N LEU A 320 11.20 5.50 19.91
CA LEU A 320 10.00 4.91 20.49
C LEU A 320 9.65 3.56 19.81
N LEU A 321 9.48 2.50 20.61
CA LEU A 321 8.90 1.25 20.16
C LEU A 321 7.42 1.21 20.52
N MET A 322 6.52 1.20 19.53
CA MET A 322 5.08 1.10 19.73
C MET A 322 4.53 -0.23 19.26
N SER A 323 3.40 -0.66 19.81
CA SER A 323 2.64 -1.80 19.30
C SER A 323 1.91 -1.43 18.00
N ASP A 324 1.65 -2.38 17.13
CA ASP A 324 0.53 -2.26 16.21
C ASP A 324 -0.80 -2.21 16.99
N TRP A 325 -1.89 -1.77 16.34
CA TRP A 325 -3.19 -1.53 16.98
C TRP A 325 -3.77 -2.82 17.54
N THR A 326 -3.89 -2.90 18.88
CA THR A 326 -4.37 -4.08 19.62
C THR A 326 -3.42 -5.29 19.63
N ALA A 327 -2.16 -5.13 19.24
CA ALA A 327 -1.18 -6.23 19.20
C ALA A 327 -0.61 -6.63 20.57
N THR A 328 -0.94 -5.91 21.65
CA THR A 328 -0.52 -6.25 23.01
C THR A 328 -1.49 -7.25 23.67
N HIS A 329 -0.96 -8.28 24.34
CA HIS A 329 -1.77 -9.35 24.96
C HIS A 329 -1.49 -9.55 26.45
N ASP A 330 -0.33 -9.10 26.97
CA ASP A 330 0.06 -9.12 28.39
C ASP A 330 0.91 -7.89 28.71
N GLY A 331 0.43 -7.04 29.60
CA GLY A 331 1.10 -5.78 29.92
C GLY A 331 2.41 -5.93 30.69
N VAL A 332 2.57 -6.99 31.51
CA VAL A 332 3.81 -7.26 32.24
C VAL A 332 4.86 -7.84 31.30
N ALA A 333 4.45 -8.79 30.45
CA ALA A 333 5.33 -9.37 29.46
C ALA A 333 5.78 -8.32 28.42
N ALA A 334 4.88 -7.46 27.95
CA ALA A 334 5.17 -6.38 27.00
C ALA A 334 6.13 -5.33 27.62
N ALA A 335 5.88 -4.92 28.88
CA ALA A 335 6.76 -4.01 29.59
C ALA A 335 8.18 -4.57 29.70
N ASN A 336 8.34 -5.84 30.07
CA ASN A 336 9.63 -6.51 30.18
C ASN A 336 10.20 -6.92 28.81
N GLY A 337 9.36 -7.12 27.80
CA GLY A 337 9.74 -7.46 26.44
C GLY A 337 10.21 -6.28 25.58
N GLY A 338 10.26 -5.06 26.15
CA GLY A 338 10.84 -3.89 25.47
C GLY A 338 9.84 -2.90 24.87
N LEU A 339 8.54 -3.23 24.78
CA LEU A 339 7.51 -2.33 24.24
C LEU A 339 7.39 -1.05 25.07
N ASP A 340 7.44 0.14 24.44
CA ASP A 340 7.31 1.43 25.12
C ASP A 340 5.86 1.92 25.17
N LEU A 341 5.11 1.79 24.07
CA LEU A 341 3.79 2.39 23.92
C LEU A 341 2.78 1.36 23.38
N GLU A 342 1.73 1.08 24.15
CA GLU A 342 0.59 0.26 23.69
C GLU A 342 -0.45 1.11 22.97
N MET A 343 -0.80 0.76 21.73
CA MET A 343 -1.83 1.42 20.93
C MET A 343 -3.03 0.51 20.65
N PRO A 344 -4.25 1.02 20.46
CA PRO A 344 -4.68 2.42 20.56
C PRO A 344 -5.06 2.84 21.99
N PHE A 345 -5.16 1.91 22.94
CA PHE A 345 -5.56 2.14 24.33
C PHE A 345 -4.73 1.28 25.29
N GLY A 346 -4.54 1.73 26.52
CA GLY A 346 -3.89 0.93 27.55
C GLY A 346 -4.75 -0.20 28.10
N TRP A 347 -5.05 -1.20 27.28
CA TRP A 347 -5.85 -2.35 27.74
C TRP A 347 -5.05 -3.30 28.62
N TYR A 348 -3.75 -3.37 28.41
CA TYR A 348 -2.81 -4.23 29.12
C TYR A 348 -1.75 -3.44 29.88
N MET A 349 -1.09 -2.45 29.24
CA MET A 349 -0.08 -1.60 29.89
C MET A 349 -0.73 -0.42 30.59
N ASN A 350 -1.46 -0.66 31.67
CA ASN A 350 -2.23 0.32 32.41
C ASN A 350 -1.91 0.27 33.90
N ALA A 351 -2.44 1.25 34.68
CA ALA A 351 -2.21 1.36 36.10
C ALA A 351 -2.69 0.15 36.91
N GLN A 352 -3.81 -0.49 36.50
CA GLN A 352 -4.34 -1.66 37.19
C GLN A 352 -3.43 -2.88 37.05
N THR A 353 -2.75 -3.01 35.91
CA THR A 353 -1.80 -4.11 35.63
C THR A 353 -0.41 -3.82 36.15
N LEU A 354 0.14 -2.64 35.86
CA LEU A 354 1.57 -2.35 36.06
C LEU A 354 1.91 -1.86 37.48
N ILE A 355 1.02 -1.12 38.17
CA ILE A 355 1.32 -0.67 39.56
C ILE A 355 1.47 -1.87 40.50
N PRO A 356 0.57 -2.86 40.53
CA PRO A 356 0.77 -4.08 41.31
C PRO A 356 2.03 -4.86 40.90
N ALA A 357 2.33 -4.91 39.60
CA ALA A 357 3.54 -5.61 39.11
C ALA A 357 4.83 -4.93 39.57
N VAL A 358 4.88 -3.61 39.55
CA VAL A 358 6.02 -2.83 40.12
C VAL A 358 6.15 -3.05 41.60
N LYS A 359 5.06 -2.96 42.35
CA LYS A 359 5.08 -3.22 43.80
C LYS A 359 5.51 -4.65 44.16
N ALA A 360 5.23 -5.62 43.31
CA ALA A 360 5.62 -7.02 43.46
C ALA A 360 7.04 -7.30 42.94
N GLY A 361 7.74 -6.33 42.35
CA GLY A 361 9.07 -6.49 41.77
C GLY A 361 9.08 -7.27 40.46
N LYS A 362 7.91 -7.48 39.79
CA LYS A 362 7.80 -8.16 38.51
C LYS A 362 8.20 -7.26 37.34
N VAL A 363 8.04 -5.94 37.49
CA VAL A 363 8.52 -4.92 36.57
C VAL A 363 9.29 -3.92 37.40
N SER A 364 10.46 -3.46 36.97
CA SER A 364 11.21 -2.44 37.70
C SER A 364 10.68 -1.04 37.38
N GLU A 365 10.75 -0.11 38.35
CA GLU A 365 10.40 1.29 38.06
C GLU A 365 11.37 1.88 37.02
N ALA A 366 12.63 1.44 37.01
CA ALA A 366 13.62 1.82 36.01
C ALA A 366 13.20 1.38 34.59
N THR A 367 12.51 0.24 34.43
CA THR A 367 11.93 -0.21 33.15
C THR A 367 10.84 0.76 32.66
N ILE A 368 9.97 1.22 33.58
CA ILE A 368 8.93 2.22 33.27
C ILE A 368 9.59 3.57 32.89
N ASP A 369 10.59 4.00 33.65
CA ASP A 369 11.31 5.25 33.39
C ASP A 369 12.02 5.26 32.03
N ALA A 370 12.62 4.14 31.63
CA ALA A 370 13.27 4.01 30.32
C ALA A 370 12.28 4.23 29.18
N LYS A 371 11.06 3.65 29.25
CA LYS A 371 10.02 3.82 28.23
C LYS A 371 9.54 5.26 28.10
N VAL A 372 9.29 5.91 29.24
CA VAL A 372 8.91 7.33 29.25
C VAL A 372 10.05 8.19 28.70
N ARG A 373 11.29 7.83 28.99
CA ARG A 373 12.48 8.52 28.45
C ARG A 373 12.52 8.43 26.93
N HIS A 374 12.29 7.25 26.31
CA HIS A 374 12.23 7.11 24.85
C HIS A 374 11.15 8.01 24.22
N LEU A 375 9.94 8.05 24.80
CA LEU A 375 8.88 8.94 24.32
C LEU A 375 9.28 10.42 24.39
N LEU A 376 9.84 10.85 25.50
CA LEU A 376 10.27 12.24 25.71
C LEU A 376 11.46 12.60 24.80
N ASP A 377 12.43 11.70 24.63
CA ASP A 377 13.58 11.89 23.72
C ASP A 377 13.10 12.17 22.29
N VAL A 378 12.18 11.35 21.76
CA VAL A 378 11.56 11.58 20.44
C VAL A 378 10.85 12.93 20.40
N ALA A 379 10.08 13.29 21.43
CA ALA A 379 9.36 14.57 21.47
C ALA A 379 10.31 15.79 21.45
N TYR A 380 11.45 15.71 22.15
CA TYR A 380 12.49 16.74 22.10
C TYR A 380 13.22 16.76 20.77
N ARG A 381 13.61 15.60 20.25
CA ARG A 381 14.34 15.44 18.99
C ARG A 381 13.59 16.06 17.79
N PHE A 382 12.27 15.88 17.74
CA PHE A 382 11.43 16.47 16.70
C PHE A 382 10.95 17.90 17.03
N GLY A 383 11.33 18.41 18.19
CA GLY A 383 11.02 19.79 18.63
C GLY A 383 9.55 20.00 18.96
N TRP A 384 8.81 18.96 19.33
CA TRP A 384 7.46 19.08 19.90
C TRP A 384 7.52 19.57 21.35
N ILE A 385 8.63 19.29 22.03
CA ILE A 385 8.97 19.90 23.31
C ILE A 385 10.29 20.67 23.11
N GLY A 386 10.28 21.96 23.46
CA GLY A 386 11.49 22.79 23.40
C GLY A 386 12.47 22.48 24.54
N PRO A 387 13.75 22.90 24.44
CA PRO A 387 14.77 22.66 25.46
C PRO A 387 14.42 23.21 26.83
N ASP A 388 13.47 24.14 26.93
CA ASP A 388 12.91 24.72 28.14
C ASP A 388 11.71 23.96 28.71
N GLY A 389 11.33 22.85 28.07
CA GLY A 389 10.15 22.04 28.40
C GLY A 389 8.83 22.59 27.85
N THR A 390 8.86 23.64 27.03
CA THR A 390 7.65 24.21 26.42
C THR A 390 7.20 23.32 25.26
N TYR A 391 5.90 22.97 25.25
CA TYR A 391 5.31 22.25 24.13
C TYR A 391 5.04 23.18 22.95
N HIS A 392 5.36 22.70 21.76
CA HIS A 392 5.07 23.35 20.48
C HIS A 392 4.06 22.52 19.68
N ASP A 393 2.93 23.13 19.32
CA ASP A 393 1.95 22.48 18.44
C ASP A 393 2.65 22.06 17.13
N PRO A 394 2.65 20.78 16.75
CA PRO A 394 3.30 20.33 15.51
C PRO A 394 2.64 20.88 14.24
N ILE A 395 1.41 21.39 14.34
CA ILE A 395 0.67 21.89 13.17
C ILE A 395 1.31 23.14 12.55
N ASP A 396 1.61 23.06 11.28
CA ASP A 396 2.04 24.23 10.48
C ASP A 396 0.92 24.68 9.53
N ARG A 397 0.23 25.76 9.91
CA ARG A 397 -0.87 26.32 9.14
C ARG A 397 -0.41 27.11 7.90
N SER A 398 0.89 27.33 7.73
CA SER A 398 1.44 27.96 6.54
C SER A 398 1.56 26.97 5.36
N ILE A 399 1.55 25.66 5.64
CA ILE A 399 1.55 24.62 4.62
C ILE A 399 0.13 24.46 4.08
N PRO A 400 -0.10 24.66 2.77
CA PRO A 400 -1.41 24.43 2.17
C PRO A 400 -1.85 22.98 2.32
N ARG A 401 -3.10 22.74 2.71
CA ARG A 401 -3.67 21.38 2.80
C ARG A 401 -3.75 20.70 1.44
N TYR A 402 -4.03 21.44 0.37
CA TYR A 402 -3.83 21.00 -0.99
C TYR A 402 -2.38 21.29 -1.39
N ASN A 403 -1.59 20.25 -1.51
CA ASN A 403 -0.16 20.33 -1.73
C ASN A 403 0.17 20.15 -3.22
N GLN A 404 0.20 21.26 -3.98
CA GLN A 404 0.52 21.24 -5.41
C GLN A 404 1.92 20.64 -5.68
N GLN A 405 2.90 20.97 -4.86
CA GLN A 405 4.25 20.38 -4.98
C GLN A 405 4.27 18.88 -4.68
N GLY A 406 3.45 18.44 -3.72
CA GLY A 406 3.22 17.01 -3.46
C GLY A 406 2.69 16.29 -4.69
N ARG A 407 1.69 16.88 -5.35
CA ARG A 407 1.10 16.34 -6.59
C ARG A 407 2.11 16.19 -7.73
N GLU A 408 3.00 17.16 -7.90
CA GLU A 408 4.09 17.10 -8.90
C GLU A 408 5.08 15.97 -8.60
N VAL A 409 5.41 15.76 -7.33
CA VAL A 409 6.27 14.65 -6.89
C VAL A 409 5.54 13.31 -7.00
N ALA A 410 4.22 13.26 -6.75
CA ALA A 410 3.39 12.07 -6.95
C ALA A 410 3.38 11.65 -8.43
N LEU A 411 3.23 12.61 -9.36
CA LEU A 411 3.35 12.33 -10.80
C LEU A 411 4.72 11.74 -11.16
N GLN A 412 5.80 12.30 -10.62
CA GLN A 412 7.14 11.78 -10.87
C GLN A 412 7.29 10.34 -10.32
N GLY A 413 6.78 10.09 -9.10
CA GLY A 413 6.78 8.75 -8.51
C GLY A 413 6.02 7.72 -9.36
N ALA A 414 4.87 8.11 -9.89
CA ALA A 414 4.08 7.27 -10.78
C ALA A 414 4.80 6.98 -12.12
N ILE A 415 5.47 7.98 -12.71
CA ILE A 415 6.23 7.80 -13.98
C ILE A 415 7.43 6.86 -13.75
N GLU A 416 8.21 7.09 -12.70
CA GLU A 416 9.44 6.34 -12.46
C GLU A 416 9.18 4.94 -11.90
N GLY A 417 8.05 4.72 -11.22
CA GLY A 417 7.65 3.43 -10.68
C GLY A 417 7.04 2.48 -11.71
N ALA A 418 6.42 2.98 -12.78
CA ALA A 418 5.79 2.13 -13.79
C ALA A 418 6.82 1.30 -14.57
N VAL A 419 6.55 -0.02 -14.71
CA VAL A 419 7.49 -0.97 -15.33
C VAL A 419 6.95 -1.49 -16.65
N LEU A 420 7.65 -1.23 -17.75
CA LEU A 420 7.35 -1.83 -19.05
C LEU A 420 7.90 -3.26 -19.09
N LEU A 421 7.01 -4.25 -19.07
CA LEU A 421 7.37 -5.66 -19.03
C LEU A 421 7.44 -6.32 -20.43
N LYS A 422 6.61 -5.87 -21.35
CA LYS A 422 6.59 -6.35 -22.73
C LYS A 422 6.33 -5.20 -23.70
N ASN A 423 7.04 -5.19 -24.85
CA ASN A 423 6.83 -4.25 -25.96
C ASN A 423 7.18 -4.91 -27.29
N ALA A 424 6.33 -5.85 -27.72
CA ALA A 424 6.53 -6.58 -28.97
C ALA A 424 6.33 -5.63 -30.17
N ASN A 425 7.18 -5.79 -31.19
CA ASN A 425 7.18 -4.99 -32.42
C ASN A 425 7.27 -3.48 -32.19
N HIS A 426 7.79 -3.05 -31.04
CA HIS A 426 7.89 -1.64 -30.67
C HIS A 426 6.55 -0.90 -30.81
N LEU A 427 5.46 -1.51 -30.33
CA LEU A 427 4.13 -0.88 -30.32
C LEU A 427 4.17 0.43 -29.54
N LEU A 428 4.84 0.44 -28.40
CA LEU A 428 5.06 1.64 -27.59
C LEU A 428 6.43 2.26 -27.88
N PRO A 429 6.57 3.59 -27.82
CA PRO A 429 5.50 4.56 -27.57
C PRO A 429 4.59 4.76 -28.79
N LEU A 430 3.32 5.07 -28.54
CA LEU A 430 2.36 5.40 -29.58
C LEU A 430 2.70 6.73 -30.26
N ASP A 431 2.55 6.78 -31.59
CA ASP A 431 2.63 8.03 -32.34
C ASP A 431 1.24 8.70 -32.39
N PRO A 432 1.04 9.85 -31.72
CA PRO A 432 -0.27 10.50 -31.68
C PRO A 432 -0.72 11.05 -33.04
N ALA A 433 0.18 11.14 -34.05
CA ALA A 433 -0.19 11.50 -35.41
C ALA A 433 -0.80 10.33 -36.21
N ARG A 434 -0.49 9.10 -35.78
CA ARG A 434 -0.95 7.86 -36.44
C ARG A 434 -2.01 7.11 -35.64
N THR A 435 -2.03 7.27 -34.33
CA THR A 435 -2.99 6.63 -33.41
C THR A 435 -4.08 7.65 -33.09
N THR A 436 -5.16 7.59 -33.84
CA THR A 436 -6.25 8.57 -33.80
C THR A 436 -7.47 8.07 -33.02
N HIS A 437 -7.60 6.77 -32.85
CA HIS A 437 -8.68 6.15 -32.08
C HIS A 437 -8.16 5.12 -31.09
N ILE A 438 -8.28 5.40 -29.79
CA ILE A 438 -7.93 4.52 -28.71
C ILE A 438 -9.19 4.06 -27.98
N ALA A 439 -9.35 2.75 -27.80
CA ALA A 439 -10.33 2.19 -26.89
C ALA A 439 -9.66 1.88 -25.55
N VAL A 440 -10.16 2.44 -24.47
CA VAL A 440 -9.73 2.15 -23.09
C VAL A 440 -10.78 1.24 -22.46
N ILE A 441 -10.42 -0.02 -22.22
CA ILE A 441 -11.37 -1.04 -21.81
C ILE A 441 -10.88 -1.68 -20.51
N GLY A 442 -11.76 -1.90 -19.56
CA GLY A 442 -11.45 -2.61 -18.33
C GLY A 442 -12.00 -1.94 -17.08
N PRO A 443 -12.07 -2.70 -15.98
CA PRO A 443 -12.59 -2.20 -14.70
C PRO A 443 -11.75 -1.06 -14.12
N ASP A 444 -10.43 -1.04 -14.34
CA ASP A 444 -9.49 -0.04 -13.82
C ASP A 444 -9.28 1.15 -14.78
N ALA A 445 -9.97 1.16 -15.92
CA ALA A 445 -9.95 2.29 -16.84
C ALA A 445 -10.58 3.55 -16.21
N PHE A 446 -11.70 3.37 -15.50
CA PHE A 446 -12.47 4.40 -14.80
C PHE A 446 -13.45 3.76 -13.80
N PRO A 447 -13.61 4.33 -12.56
CA PRO A 447 -12.88 5.49 -11.99
C PRO A 447 -11.39 5.22 -11.78
N ALA A 448 -10.64 6.22 -11.28
CA ALA A 448 -9.26 6.02 -10.86
C ALA A 448 -9.18 4.99 -9.72
N ASN A 449 -8.11 4.20 -9.72
CA ASN A 449 -7.78 3.22 -8.69
C ASN A 449 -6.38 3.54 -8.13
N PRO A 450 -6.24 4.60 -7.30
CA PRO A 450 -4.94 5.15 -6.92
C PRO A 450 -4.21 4.29 -5.89
N GLU A 451 -4.92 3.46 -5.11
CA GLU A 451 -4.39 2.77 -3.95
C GLU A 451 -5.16 1.50 -3.62
N ALA A 452 -4.54 0.59 -2.86
CA ALA A 452 -5.16 -0.61 -2.30
C ALA A 452 -5.85 -0.32 -0.96
N GLY A 453 -6.45 -1.33 -0.32
CA GLY A 453 -7.30 -1.16 0.85
C GLY A 453 -6.58 -1.28 2.19
N GLY A 454 -7.26 -0.90 3.26
CA GLY A 454 -6.78 -0.99 4.64
C GLY A 454 -6.26 0.32 5.20
N SER A 455 -5.43 0.25 6.25
CA SER A 455 -4.87 1.42 6.93
C SER A 455 -3.99 2.29 6.02
N GLY A 456 -3.38 1.69 4.99
CA GLY A 456 -2.58 2.40 3.99
C GLY A 456 -3.37 3.29 3.03
N MET A 457 -4.71 3.22 3.04
CA MET A 457 -5.59 4.01 2.17
C MET A 457 -5.53 5.50 2.50
N VAL A 458 -5.62 6.37 1.47
CA VAL A 458 -5.52 7.82 1.63
C VAL A 458 -6.68 8.53 0.94
N PRO A 459 -7.52 9.26 1.66
CA PRO A 459 -8.51 10.11 1.02
C PRO A 459 -7.83 11.22 0.19
N THR A 460 -7.99 11.19 -1.13
CA THR A 460 -7.41 12.16 -2.06
C THR A 460 -8.36 13.30 -2.36
N PHE A 461 -7.82 14.48 -2.76
CA PHE A 461 -8.64 15.58 -3.27
C PHE A 461 -9.20 15.27 -4.67
N ASP A 462 -8.39 14.63 -5.51
CA ASP A 462 -8.72 14.25 -6.89
C ASP A 462 -7.73 13.20 -7.37
N SER A 463 -8.19 12.28 -8.23
CA SER A 463 -7.34 11.25 -8.81
C SER A 463 -7.58 11.12 -10.31
N VAL A 464 -6.51 11.01 -11.07
CA VAL A 464 -6.57 10.90 -12.53
C VAL A 464 -6.64 9.44 -12.96
N SER A 465 -7.77 9.03 -13.56
CA SER A 465 -7.94 7.70 -14.10
C SER A 465 -7.16 7.50 -15.41
N ILE A 466 -6.90 6.24 -15.78
CA ILE A 466 -6.27 5.87 -17.08
C ILE A 466 -7.02 6.50 -18.25
N LEU A 467 -8.36 6.41 -18.25
CA LEU A 467 -9.21 7.04 -19.26
C LEU A 467 -9.00 8.55 -19.34
N LYS A 468 -8.99 9.23 -18.19
CA LYS A 468 -8.83 10.68 -18.14
C LYS A 468 -7.42 11.09 -18.62
N GLY A 469 -6.36 10.44 -18.15
CA GLY A 469 -4.98 10.75 -18.55
C GLY A 469 -4.77 10.63 -20.06
N ILE A 470 -5.25 9.55 -20.68
CA ILE A 470 -5.19 9.36 -22.14
C ILE A 470 -6.01 10.41 -22.87
N SER A 471 -7.22 10.69 -22.39
CA SER A 471 -8.12 11.69 -23.01
C SER A 471 -7.51 13.10 -22.95
N ASP A 472 -6.97 13.50 -21.81
CA ASP A 472 -6.34 14.81 -21.64
C ASP A 472 -5.10 14.95 -22.54
N ARG A 473 -4.28 13.88 -22.66
CA ARG A 473 -3.06 13.89 -23.47
C ARG A 473 -3.36 13.96 -24.98
N LEU A 474 -4.39 13.25 -25.46
CA LEU A 474 -4.81 13.33 -26.86
C LEU A 474 -5.54 14.63 -27.17
N GLY A 475 -6.33 15.14 -26.26
CA GLY A 475 -7.16 16.33 -26.46
C GLY A 475 -8.10 16.18 -27.67
N LEU A 476 -8.18 17.21 -28.50
CA LEU A 476 -9.02 17.22 -29.72
C LEU A 476 -8.38 16.51 -30.93
N LYS A 477 -7.17 15.96 -30.78
CA LYS A 477 -6.42 15.34 -31.89
C LYS A 477 -6.79 13.89 -32.16
N GLY A 478 -7.53 13.26 -31.24
CA GLY A 478 -7.93 11.87 -31.36
C GLY A 478 -9.24 11.58 -30.67
N GLN A 479 -9.75 10.38 -30.91
CA GLN A 479 -10.95 9.87 -30.28
C GLN A 479 -10.57 8.85 -29.20
N VAL A 480 -11.04 9.02 -27.99
CA VAL A 480 -10.96 8.04 -26.92
C VAL A 480 -12.36 7.50 -26.68
N THR A 481 -12.50 6.18 -26.72
CA THR A 481 -13.74 5.49 -26.37
C THR A 481 -13.50 4.60 -25.16
N TRP A 482 -14.53 4.37 -24.37
CA TRP A 482 -14.42 3.60 -23.13
C TRP A 482 -15.58 2.64 -22.96
N ASP A 483 -15.27 1.48 -22.40
CA ASP A 483 -16.22 0.51 -21.86
C ASP A 483 -15.58 -0.21 -20.68
N ARG A 484 -16.36 -0.50 -19.64
CA ARG A 484 -15.85 -1.29 -18.52
C ARG A 484 -15.46 -2.72 -18.92
N GLY A 485 -16.03 -3.25 -19.98
CA GLY A 485 -15.77 -4.59 -20.50
C GLY A 485 -16.42 -5.72 -19.70
N LEU A 486 -16.62 -5.51 -18.42
CA LEU A 486 -17.14 -6.49 -17.46
C LEU A 486 -18.21 -5.86 -16.57
N PRO A 487 -19.26 -6.59 -16.19
CA PRO A 487 -20.16 -6.15 -15.12
C PRO A 487 -19.40 -6.03 -13.78
N LYS A 488 -19.86 -5.13 -12.91
CA LYS A 488 -19.35 -5.07 -11.52
C LYS A 488 -19.69 -6.38 -10.80
N LEU A 489 -18.79 -6.88 -9.94
CA LEU A 489 -19.03 -8.11 -9.18
C LEU A 489 -20.29 -8.01 -8.31
N SER A 490 -20.53 -6.85 -7.69
CA SER A 490 -21.76 -6.59 -6.95
C SER A 490 -23.03 -6.72 -7.80
N ILE A 491 -22.98 -6.28 -9.07
CA ILE A 491 -24.10 -6.44 -10.01
C ILE A 491 -24.26 -7.92 -10.41
N LEU A 492 -23.18 -8.63 -10.69
CA LEU A 492 -23.21 -10.06 -10.97
C LEU A 492 -23.84 -10.85 -9.81
N ALA A 493 -23.41 -10.58 -8.57
CA ALA A 493 -23.99 -11.22 -7.40
C ALA A 493 -25.50 -10.94 -7.26
N MET A 494 -25.92 -9.68 -7.42
CA MET A 494 -27.33 -9.29 -7.35
C MET A 494 -28.17 -9.87 -8.49
N THR A 495 -27.58 -10.04 -9.67
CA THR A 495 -28.30 -10.55 -10.87
C THR A 495 -28.16 -12.05 -11.05
N THR A 496 -27.39 -12.73 -10.23
CA THR A 496 -27.39 -14.21 -10.18
C THR A 496 -28.77 -14.66 -9.73
N GLY A 497 -29.51 -15.20 -10.68
CA GLY A 497 -30.94 -15.51 -10.50
C GLY A 497 -31.16 -16.79 -9.71
N PHE A 498 -30.93 -16.75 -8.41
CA PHE A 498 -31.29 -17.84 -7.52
C PHE A 498 -32.79 -17.94 -7.33
N THR A 499 -33.27 -19.19 -7.11
CA THR A 499 -34.64 -19.50 -6.69
C THR A 499 -34.62 -20.32 -5.40
N PRO A 500 -35.65 -20.22 -4.55
CA PRO A 500 -35.66 -20.91 -3.26
C PRO A 500 -35.83 -22.45 -3.33
N ALA A 501 -36.26 -22.97 -4.48
CA ALA A 501 -36.36 -24.40 -4.77
C ALA A 501 -36.15 -24.68 -6.28
N ALA A 502 -35.82 -25.91 -6.62
CA ALA A 502 -35.52 -26.31 -8.00
C ALA A 502 -36.69 -26.17 -8.99
N ASP A 503 -37.89 -26.26 -8.53
CA ASP A 503 -39.15 -26.16 -9.29
C ASP A 503 -39.87 -24.81 -9.14
N VAL A 504 -39.25 -23.85 -8.44
CA VAL A 504 -39.76 -22.50 -8.20
C VAL A 504 -39.02 -21.51 -9.07
N TYR A 505 -39.72 -20.68 -9.85
CA TYR A 505 -39.12 -19.73 -10.77
C TYR A 505 -39.22 -18.25 -10.31
N ARG A 506 -39.57 -18.01 -9.05
CA ARG A 506 -39.47 -16.68 -8.43
C ARG A 506 -38.07 -16.47 -7.85
N PRO A 507 -37.47 -15.28 -7.98
CA PRO A 507 -36.20 -15.01 -7.34
C PRO A 507 -36.23 -15.16 -5.83
N GLY A 508 -35.15 -15.65 -5.25
CA GLY A 508 -34.96 -15.72 -3.80
C GLY A 508 -34.01 -16.82 -3.37
N VAL A 509 -33.50 -16.63 -2.17
CA VAL A 509 -32.73 -17.60 -1.39
C VAL A 509 -33.28 -17.70 0.01
N THR A 510 -33.15 -18.85 0.63
CA THR A 510 -33.54 -19.05 2.03
C THR A 510 -32.28 -18.88 2.90
N VAL A 511 -32.39 -18.10 3.97
CA VAL A 511 -31.32 -17.91 4.96
C VAL A 511 -31.83 -18.44 6.30
N GLU A 512 -31.14 -19.42 6.83
CA GLU A 512 -31.36 -20.01 8.11
C GLU A 512 -30.26 -19.62 9.08
N THR A 513 -30.62 -19.03 10.22
CA THR A 513 -29.67 -18.60 11.25
C THR A 513 -29.62 -19.64 12.36
N PHE A 514 -28.43 -20.09 12.74
CA PHE A 514 -28.17 -21.10 13.76
C PHE A 514 -27.40 -20.53 14.95
N ALA A 515 -27.55 -21.16 16.11
CA ALA A 515 -26.79 -20.84 17.32
C ALA A 515 -25.41 -21.55 17.35
N SER A 516 -25.21 -22.57 16.51
CA SER A 516 -23.97 -23.37 16.45
C SER A 516 -23.37 -23.36 15.05
N SER A 517 -22.03 -23.32 14.97
CA SER A 517 -21.26 -23.31 13.72
C SER A 517 -21.28 -24.64 12.96
N ASP A 518 -21.73 -25.72 13.60
CA ASP A 518 -21.97 -27.03 12.95
C ASP A 518 -23.34 -27.13 12.30
N PHE A 519 -24.15 -26.06 12.39
CA PHE A 519 -25.51 -25.97 11.88
C PHE A 519 -26.44 -27.08 12.41
N SER A 520 -26.13 -27.60 13.60
CA SER A 520 -26.99 -28.61 14.28
C SER A 520 -28.20 -27.97 14.93
N GLY A 521 -29.26 -28.78 15.09
CA GLY A 521 -30.50 -28.35 15.72
C GLY A 521 -31.46 -27.64 14.76
N LYS A 522 -32.41 -26.89 15.31
CA LYS A 522 -33.36 -26.09 14.53
C LYS A 522 -32.79 -24.67 14.35
N PRO A 523 -32.99 -24.05 13.18
CA PRO A 523 -32.63 -22.65 13.01
C PRO A 523 -33.43 -21.78 14.00
N ILE A 524 -32.74 -20.78 14.57
CA ILE A 524 -33.33 -19.79 15.47
C ILE A 524 -34.12 -18.71 14.72
N ALA A 525 -33.78 -18.52 13.44
CA ALA A 525 -34.50 -17.64 12.52
C ALA A 525 -34.43 -18.19 11.10
N THR A 526 -35.44 -17.88 10.29
CA THR A 526 -35.44 -18.15 8.85
C THR A 526 -35.99 -16.92 8.12
N ARG A 527 -35.28 -16.46 7.09
CA ARG A 527 -35.67 -15.33 6.25
C ARG A 527 -35.46 -15.65 4.79
N ASN A 528 -36.11 -14.88 3.92
CA ASN A 528 -35.87 -14.96 2.47
C ASN A 528 -35.20 -13.67 2.01
N GLU A 529 -34.16 -13.80 1.17
CA GLU A 529 -33.44 -12.72 0.53
C GLU A 529 -33.52 -12.87 -1.00
N LEU A 530 -33.26 -11.79 -1.74
CA LEU A 530 -33.33 -11.82 -3.20
C LEU A 530 -32.08 -12.43 -3.86
N ALA A 531 -30.94 -12.35 -3.18
CA ALA A 531 -29.64 -12.83 -3.64
C ALA A 531 -28.79 -13.25 -2.45
N MET A 532 -27.74 -14.01 -2.68
CA MET A 532 -26.70 -14.28 -1.68
C MET A 532 -25.78 -13.05 -1.55
N ASN A 533 -26.29 -12.04 -0.88
CA ASN A 533 -25.62 -10.75 -0.72
C ASN A 533 -26.04 -10.16 0.64
N SER A 534 -25.13 -10.16 1.59
CA SER A 534 -25.33 -9.56 2.92
C SER A 534 -24.37 -8.38 3.10
N GLY A 535 -24.91 -7.29 3.65
CA GLY A 535 -24.13 -6.18 4.18
C GLY A 535 -23.66 -5.12 3.17
N LYS A 536 -23.36 -3.94 3.74
CA LYS A 536 -22.54 -2.90 3.11
C LYS A 536 -21.13 -3.00 3.71
N SER A 537 -20.09 -2.86 2.92
CA SER A 537 -18.74 -2.67 3.47
C SER A 537 -18.75 -1.38 4.31
N ALA A 538 -18.58 -1.50 5.62
CA ALA A 538 -18.49 -0.33 6.50
C ALA A 538 -17.17 0.43 6.27
N LEU A 539 -16.13 -0.26 5.78
CA LEU A 539 -14.81 0.33 5.54
C LEU A 539 -14.74 1.19 4.27
N SER A 540 -15.68 1.03 3.34
CA SER A 540 -15.75 1.87 2.12
C SER A 540 -16.60 3.13 2.29
N ASP A 541 -17.10 3.40 3.50
CA ASP A 541 -17.86 4.62 3.80
C ASP A 541 -16.92 5.69 4.37
N PRO A 542 -16.65 6.79 3.65
CA PRO A 542 -15.79 7.87 4.13
C PRO A 542 -16.21 8.44 5.48
N ASP A 543 -17.52 8.41 5.80
CA ASP A 543 -18.05 8.90 7.08
C ASP A 543 -17.68 7.99 8.26
N MET A 544 -17.35 6.72 8.00
CA MET A 544 -16.90 5.77 9.03
C MET A 544 -15.45 6.02 9.45
N ALA A 545 -14.57 6.51 8.58
CA ALA A 545 -13.19 6.84 8.94
C ALA A 545 -13.14 7.97 10.00
N ASP A 546 -14.02 8.98 9.86
CA ASP A 546 -14.15 10.05 10.87
C ASP A 546 -14.75 9.52 12.19
N LEU A 547 -15.68 8.58 12.12
CA LEU A 547 -16.29 7.98 13.29
C LEU A 547 -15.29 7.12 14.07
N ILE A 548 -14.49 6.30 13.38
CA ILE A 548 -13.46 5.43 14.00
C ILE A 548 -12.46 6.27 14.81
N ASN A 549 -12.04 7.41 14.30
CA ASN A 549 -11.11 8.31 15.01
C ASN A 549 -11.69 8.95 16.28
N THR A 550 -13.01 8.90 16.47
CA THR A 550 -13.71 9.43 17.65
C THR A 550 -14.13 8.35 18.67
N ILE A 551 -13.95 7.08 18.33
CA ILE A 551 -14.34 5.95 19.19
C ILE A 551 -13.52 5.94 20.48
N ASP A 552 -14.21 5.84 21.63
CA ASP A 552 -13.57 5.64 22.93
C ASP A 552 -13.24 4.16 23.20
N SER A 553 -12.38 3.92 24.21
CA SER A 553 -11.93 2.59 24.61
C SER A 553 -13.07 1.58 24.86
N ASN A 554 -14.20 2.01 25.46
CA ASN A 554 -15.30 1.11 25.79
C ASN A 554 -16.10 0.75 24.54
N THR A 555 -16.35 1.72 23.67
CA THR A 555 -17.01 1.52 22.37
C THR A 555 -16.17 0.59 21.51
N MET A 556 -14.84 0.78 21.48
CA MET A 556 -13.94 -0.10 20.73
C MET A 556 -13.92 -1.53 21.28
N LYS A 557 -13.90 -1.72 22.61
CA LYS A 557 -14.04 -3.06 23.23
C LYS A 557 -15.35 -3.73 22.85
N MET A 558 -16.42 -2.97 22.72
CA MET A 558 -17.74 -3.47 22.30
C MET A 558 -17.70 -3.92 20.83
N PHE A 559 -16.98 -3.20 19.95
CA PHE A 559 -16.77 -3.61 18.55
C PHE A 559 -15.83 -4.82 18.42
N MET A 560 -14.79 -4.90 19.27
CA MET A 560 -13.72 -5.91 19.15
C MET A 560 -14.05 -7.24 19.84
N GLY A 561 -15.01 -7.31 20.75
CA GLY A 561 -15.18 -8.54 21.52
C GLY A 561 -16.42 -8.61 22.40
N GLY A 562 -17.27 -7.64 22.30
CA GLY A 562 -18.41 -7.50 23.18
C GLY A 562 -19.56 -8.43 22.88
N GLY A 563 -19.41 -9.76 23.08
CA GLY A 563 -20.50 -10.61 23.55
C GLY A 563 -21.84 -10.59 22.81
N ALA A 564 -21.93 -10.11 21.56
CA ALA A 564 -23.07 -10.44 20.71
C ALA A 564 -23.02 -11.95 20.47
N PRO A 565 -24.15 -12.68 20.69
CA PRO A 565 -24.19 -14.10 20.39
C PRO A 565 -23.73 -14.30 18.95
N GLN A 566 -22.69 -15.11 18.72
CA GLN A 566 -22.31 -15.48 17.37
C GLN A 566 -23.47 -16.25 16.75
N HIS A 567 -23.96 -15.78 15.63
CA HIS A 567 -24.97 -16.46 14.83
C HIS A 567 -24.30 -16.91 13.52
N PHE A 568 -24.73 -18.07 13.04
CA PHE A 568 -24.18 -18.69 11.84
C PHE A 568 -25.28 -18.80 10.80
N ASP A 569 -25.07 -18.22 9.64
CA ASP A 569 -26.07 -18.20 8.56
C ASP A 569 -25.77 -19.27 7.52
N ARG A 570 -26.81 -20.04 7.18
CA ARG A 570 -26.80 -20.95 6.02
C ARG A 570 -27.71 -20.36 4.95
N TRP A 571 -27.11 -20.01 3.84
CA TRP A 571 -27.77 -19.50 2.63
C TRP A 571 -28.04 -20.66 1.69
N THR A 572 -29.28 -20.86 1.22
CA THR A 572 -29.62 -21.91 0.26
C THR A 572 -30.39 -21.32 -0.90
N GLY A 573 -29.94 -21.57 -2.12
CA GLY A 573 -30.60 -21.18 -3.37
C GLY A 573 -30.34 -22.18 -4.48
N TYR A 574 -31.14 -22.10 -5.55
CA TYR A 574 -30.96 -22.91 -6.75
C TYR A 574 -30.62 -22.01 -7.95
N TYR A 575 -29.47 -22.26 -8.56
CA TYR A 575 -29.05 -21.59 -9.78
C TYR A 575 -29.50 -22.40 -10.99
N HIS A 576 -30.20 -21.76 -11.95
CA HIS A 576 -30.68 -22.43 -13.17
C HIS A 576 -29.72 -22.20 -14.33
N ALA A 577 -28.83 -23.15 -14.57
CA ALA A 577 -27.94 -23.12 -15.72
C ALA A 577 -28.74 -23.36 -17.03
N ARG A 578 -28.70 -22.41 -17.95
CA ARG A 578 -29.43 -22.49 -19.23
C ARG A 578 -28.82 -23.43 -20.25
N SER A 579 -27.53 -23.67 -20.17
CA SER A 579 -26.76 -24.50 -21.09
C SER A 579 -25.58 -25.12 -20.36
N ALA A 580 -25.07 -26.24 -20.85
CA ALA A 580 -23.82 -26.80 -20.39
C ALA A 580 -22.66 -25.87 -20.71
N GLY A 581 -21.63 -25.89 -19.86
CA GLY A 581 -20.40 -25.12 -20.07
C GLY A 581 -19.69 -24.74 -18.78
N ASP A 582 -18.65 -23.94 -18.92
CA ASP A 582 -17.87 -23.43 -17.82
C ASP A 582 -18.50 -22.13 -17.29
N TYR A 583 -18.80 -22.17 -16.03
CA TYR A 583 -19.29 -21.03 -15.25
C TYR A 583 -18.18 -20.58 -14.30
N LEU A 584 -18.21 -19.33 -13.96
CA LEU A 584 -17.42 -18.75 -12.90
C LEU A 584 -18.31 -18.58 -11.67
N LEU A 585 -17.94 -19.19 -10.56
CA LEU A 585 -18.48 -18.88 -9.25
C LEU A 585 -17.45 -18.03 -8.51
N PHE A 586 -17.88 -16.93 -7.91
CA PHE A 586 -17.03 -16.11 -7.06
C PHE A 586 -17.74 -15.80 -5.74
N VAL A 587 -16.94 -15.61 -4.71
CA VAL A 587 -17.39 -15.21 -3.36
C VAL A 587 -16.50 -14.11 -2.84
N GLU A 588 -17.06 -12.96 -2.52
CA GLU A 588 -16.43 -11.93 -1.69
C GLU A 588 -16.86 -12.19 -0.24
N ASN A 589 -15.93 -12.54 0.64
CA ASN A 589 -16.13 -12.70 2.07
C ASN A 589 -14.80 -12.78 2.81
N GLN A 590 -14.62 -11.95 3.83
CA GLN A 590 -13.43 -11.93 4.69
C GLN A 590 -13.55 -12.82 5.93
N GLY A 591 -14.69 -13.47 6.14
CA GLY A 591 -14.95 -14.39 7.26
C GLY A 591 -14.67 -15.86 6.90
N LYS A 592 -14.94 -16.74 7.87
CA LYS A 592 -14.91 -18.20 7.66
C LYS A 592 -16.18 -18.65 6.95
N TYR A 593 -16.06 -19.38 5.87
CA TYR A 593 -17.22 -19.87 5.11
C TYR A 593 -16.93 -21.16 4.35
N ARG A 594 -17.99 -21.80 3.90
CA ARG A 594 -17.95 -22.96 3.01
C ARG A 594 -19.01 -22.80 1.92
N VAL A 595 -18.69 -23.21 0.70
CA VAL A 595 -19.65 -23.25 -0.41
C VAL A 595 -19.81 -24.66 -0.91
N LEU A 596 -21.08 -25.07 -1.05
CA LEU A 596 -21.44 -26.36 -1.64
C LEU A 596 -22.27 -26.14 -2.89
N VAL A 597 -22.00 -26.95 -3.92
CA VAL A 597 -22.81 -27.01 -5.14
C VAL A 597 -23.22 -28.48 -5.34
N ASP A 598 -24.53 -28.71 -5.45
CA ASP A 598 -25.12 -30.06 -5.52
C ASP A 598 -24.60 -30.99 -4.40
N ASP A 599 -24.59 -30.45 -3.16
CA ASP A 599 -24.13 -31.08 -1.93
C ASP A 599 -22.62 -31.48 -1.92
N LYS A 600 -21.83 -30.97 -2.88
CA LYS A 600 -20.38 -31.14 -2.88
C LYS A 600 -19.69 -29.82 -2.48
N THR A 601 -18.81 -29.88 -1.52
CA THR A 601 -17.97 -28.73 -1.15
C THR A 601 -17.07 -28.34 -2.33
N VAL A 602 -17.19 -27.11 -2.80
CA VAL A 602 -16.42 -26.53 -3.90
C VAL A 602 -15.45 -25.44 -3.42
N ILE A 603 -15.75 -24.78 -2.31
CA ILE A 603 -14.88 -23.86 -1.57
C ILE A 603 -14.94 -24.22 -0.10
N ASP A 604 -13.79 -24.37 0.56
CA ASP A 604 -13.72 -24.62 2.01
C ASP A 604 -12.72 -23.64 2.66
N HIS A 605 -13.25 -22.62 3.25
CA HIS A 605 -12.54 -21.66 4.11
C HIS A 605 -13.04 -21.75 5.55
N ALA A 606 -13.40 -22.96 5.99
CA ALA A 606 -14.03 -23.19 7.29
C ALA A 606 -13.08 -22.93 8.48
N GLU A 607 -11.80 -23.19 8.31
CA GLU A 607 -10.86 -23.00 9.40
C GLU A 607 -10.33 -21.58 9.46
N ILE A 608 -9.87 -21.02 8.32
CA ILE A 608 -9.34 -19.66 8.26
C ILE A 608 -9.67 -19.03 6.90
N PRO A 609 -10.21 -17.80 6.88
CA PRO A 609 -10.40 -17.06 5.63
C PRO A 609 -9.03 -16.78 5.00
N ARG A 610 -8.90 -17.08 3.71
CA ARG A 610 -7.64 -16.86 2.99
C ARG A 610 -7.66 -15.59 2.17
N PHE A 611 -8.73 -15.38 1.42
CA PHE A 611 -8.80 -14.34 0.40
C PHE A 611 -10.03 -13.46 0.60
N ALA A 612 -9.88 -12.16 0.31
CA ALA A 612 -11.02 -11.26 0.27
C ALA A 612 -12.01 -11.64 -0.84
N LEU A 613 -11.51 -12.18 -1.95
CA LEU A 613 -12.26 -12.67 -3.09
C LEU A 613 -11.73 -14.05 -3.50
N THR A 614 -12.62 -15.04 -3.58
CA THR A 614 -12.29 -16.39 -4.09
C THR A 614 -13.08 -16.67 -5.36
N GLN A 615 -12.46 -17.26 -6.36
CA GLN A 615 -13.11 -17.66 -7.59
C GLN A 615 -12.77 -19.10 -7.99
N ILE A 616 -13.74 -19.79 -8.59
CA ILE A 616 -13.55 -21.13 -9.12
C ILE A 616 -14.24 -21.29 -10.48
N ALA A 617 -13.64 -22.11 -11.34
CA ALA A 617 -14.34 -22.62 -12.51
C ALA A 617 -15.32 -23.72 -12.09
N LEU A 618 -16.58 -23.61 -12.51
CA LEU A 618 -17.66 -24.51 -12.16
C LEU A 618 -18.30 -25.07 -13.44
N PRO A 619 -18.00 -26.30 -13.85
CA PRO A 619 -18.67 -26.92 -14.98
C PRO A 619 -20.11 -27.29 -14.60
N LEU A 620 -21.10 -26.67 -15.25
CA LEU A 620 -22.52 -26.95 -15.01
C LEU A 620 -23.18 -27.57 -16.21
N THR A 621 -24.14 -28.46 -15.93
CA THR A 621 -25.10 -28.99 -16.93
C THR A 621 -26.36 -28.12 -16.97
N PRO A 622 -27.22 -28.23 -18.02
CA PRO A 622 -28.49 -27.52 -18.01
C PRO A 622 -29.39 -28.02 -16.85
N GLY A 623 -30.00 -27.11 -16.11
CA GLY A 623 -30.89 -27.45 -15.02
C GLY A 623 -30.67 -26.61 -13.76
N ALA A 624 -31.35 -27.00 -12.69
CA ALA A 624 -31.24 -26.37 -11.39
C ALA A 624 -30.11 -27.02 -10.57
N HIS A 625 -29.19 -26.21 -10.08
CA HIS A 625 -28.09 -26.61 -9.23
C HIS A 625 -28.28 -25.99 -7.84
N LYS A 626 -28.27 -26.81 -6.80
CA LYS A 626 -28.35 -26.34 -5.42
C LYS A 626 -27.06 -25.70 -5.00
N VAL A 627 -27.10 -24.47 -4.53
CA VAL A 627 -25.96 -23.72 -3.98
C VAL A 627 -26.23 -23.43 -2.51
N VAL A 628 -25.29 -23.81 -1.67
CA VAL A 628 -25.35 -23.55 -0.22
C VAL A 628 -24.09 -22.78 0.19
N VAL A 629 -24.27 -21.70 0.96
CA VAL A 629 -23.16 -21.02 1.64
C VAL A 629 -23.39 -21.16 3.14
N GLU A 630 -22.37 -21.64 3.83
CA GLU A 630 -22.34 -21.72 5.28
C GLU A 630 -21.35 -20.67 5.81
N GLU A 631 -21.87 -19.62 6.46
CA GLU A 631 -21.05 -18.61 7.14
C GLU A 631 -20.71 -19.09 8.54
N LEU A 632 -19.44 -19.35 8.81
CA LEU A 632 -18.91 -19.99 10.02
C LEU A 632 -18.37 -18.99 11.04
N SER A 633 -18.14 -17.75 10.65
CA SER A 633 -17.85 -16.63 11.56
C SER A 633 -18.10 -15.31 10.85
N GLY A 634 -18.48 -14.29 11.63
CA GLY A 634 -18.44 -12.91 11.17
C GLY A 634 -16.98 -12.44 10.98
N PRO A 635 -16.76 -11.29 10.31
CA PRO A 635 -15.43 -10.70 10.14
C PRO A 635 -14.85 -10.31 11.50
N GLN A 636 -13.53 -10.43 11.62
CA GLN A 636 -12.81 -9.93 12.80
C GLN A 636 -12.80 -8.40 12.89
N PHE A 637 -12.82 -7.74 11.72
CA PHE A 637 -12.91 -6.29 11.57
C PHE A 637 -13.81 -5.97 10.38
N GLY A 638 -14.81 -5.13 10.58
CA GLY A 638 -15.68 -4.63 9.52
C GLY A 638 -16.97 -5.41 9.31
N SER A 639 -17.82 -4.93 8.41
CA SER A 639 -19.08 -5.56 8.06
C SER A 639 -18.82 -6.84 7.28
N GLY A 640 -19.40 -7.95 7.76
CA GLY A 640 -19.43 -9.20 7.00
C GLY A 640 -20.16 -9.00 5.67
N VAL A 641 -19.42 -8.79 4.62
CA VAL A 641 -19.97 -8.79 3.28
C VAL A 641 -19.87 -10.21 2.76
N LEU A 642 -21.01 -10.86 2.57
CA LEU A 642 -21.09 -12.03 1.70
C LEU A 642 -21.66 -11.57 0.36
N ARG A 643 -20.93 -11.79 -0.71
CA ARG A 643 -21.44 -11.68 -2.10
C ARG A 643 -21.05 -12.90 -2.87
N LEU A 644 -22.04 -13.67 -3.32
CA LEU A 644 -21.81 -14.80 -4.21
C LEU A 644 -22.48 -14.54 -5.55
N GLY A 645 -21.72 -14.72 -6.62
CA GLY A 645 -22.21 -14.65 -7.98
C GLY A 645 -21.80 -15.85 -8.84
N ILE A 646 -22.68 -16.20 -9.79
CA ILE A 646 -22.40 -17.23 -10.80
C ILE A 646 -22.70 -16.65 -12.19
N ALA A 647 -21.74 -16.77 -13.10
CA ALA A 647 -21.93 -16.33 -14.47
C ALA A 647 -21.25 -17.30 -15.46
N LYS A 648 -21.83 -17.46 -16.64
CA LYS A 648 -21.18 -18.25 -17.68
C LYS A 648 -19.97 -17.49 -18.23
N LYS A 649 -18.78 -18.11 -18.23
CA LYS A 649 -17.50 -17.44 -18.58
C LYS A 649 -17.54 -16.76 -19.96
N ASP A 650 -18.15 -17.41 -20.95
CA ASP A 650 -18.24 -16.88 -22.31
C ASP A 650 -19.15 -15.66 -22.47
N THR A 651 -19.97 -15.32 -21.45
CA THR A 651 -20.90 -14.19 -21.46
C THR A 651 -20.44 -13.00 -20.61
N LEU A 652 -19.31 -13.10 -19.91
CA LEU A 652 -18.84 -12.05 -19.01
C LEU A 652 -18.42 -10.78 -19.74
N VAL A 653 -17.73 -10.92 -20.87
CA VAL A 653 -17.25 -9.77 -21.65
C VAL A 653 -18.39 -9.15 -22.46
N THR A 654 -18.59 -7.85 -22.30
CA THR A 654 -19.69 -7.13 -22.96
C THR A 654 -19.50 -7.09 -24.49
N PRO A 655 -20.58 -7.23 -25.29
CA PRO A 655 -20.48 -7.10 -26.74
C PRO A 655 -20.01 -5.71 -27.19
N ASP A 656 -20.33 -4.67 -26.41
CA ASP A 656 -19.95 -3.28 -26.70
C ASP A 656 -18.44 -3.08 -26.58
N ALA A 657 -17.80 -3.64 -25.57
CA ALA A 657 -16.34 -3.65 -25.44
C ALA A 657 -15.65 -4.27 -26.67
N LEU A 658 -16.15 -5.42 -27.14
CA LEU A 658 -15.62 -6.07 -28.34
C LEU A 658 -15.86 -5.24 -29.61
N ALA A 659 -17.00 -4.54 -29.71
CA ALA A 659 -17.29 -3.67 -30.82
C ALA A 659 -16.40 -2.41 -30.83
N LEU A 660 -16.08 -1.84 -29.67
CA LEU A 660 -15.12 -0.75 -29.53
C LEU A 660 -13.71 -1.23 -29.90
N ALA A 661 -13.29 -2.37 -29.36
CA ALA A 661 -11.97 -2.95 -29.64
C ALA A 661 -11.71 -3.16 -31.14
N ARG A 662 -12.69 -3.68 -31.91
CA ARG A 662 -12.55 -3.90 -33.37
C ARG A 662 -12.33 -2.62 -34.17
N ARG A 663 -12.77 -1.48 -33.68
CA ARG A 663 -12.71 -0.21 -34.40
C ARG A 663 -11.53 0.67 -34.01
N ALA A 664 -10.89 0.35 -32.89
CA ALA A 664 -9.78 1.14 -32.37
C ALA A 664 -8.47 0.82 -33.11
N ASP A 665 -7.61 1.84 -33.27
CA ASP A 665 -6.25 1.65 -33.76
C ASP A 665 -5.41 0.88 -32.72
N VAL A 666 -5.63 1.19 -31.44
CA VAL A 666 -5.01 0.55 -30.28
C VAL A 666 -6.05 0.38 -29.17
N VAL A 667 -5.98 -0.75 -28.48
CA VAL A 667 -6.78 -0.98 -27.27
C VAL A 667 -5.88 -0.99 -26.04
N VAL A 668 -6.21 -0.15 -25.07
CA VAL A 668 -5.64 -0.20 -23.72
C VAL A 668 -6.59 -1.00 -22.84
N VAL A 669 -6.14 -2.14 -22.32
CA VAL A 669 -6.91 -2.98 -21.40
C VAL A 669 -6.38 -2.71 -19.99
N ALA A 670 -7.18 -2.01 -19.17
CA ALA A 670 -6.85 -1.65 -17.80
C ALA A 670 -7.51 -2.62 -16.82
N VAL A 671 -6.69 -3.42 -16.15
CA VAL A 671 -7.09 -4.52 -15.26
C VAL A 671 -6.25 -4.53 -14.00
N GLY A 672 -6.70 -5.28 -12.99
CA GLY A 672 -5.96 -5.42 -11.73
C GLY A 672 -6.88 -5.65 -10.55
N TYR A 673 -6.39 -5.32 -9.39
CA TYR A 673 -7.12 -5.40 -8.13
C TYR A 673 -7.54 -3.99 -7.68
N ASN A 674 -8.40 -3.93 -6.69
CA ASN A 674 -8.83 -2.70 -6.06
C ASN A 674 -8.80 -2.83 -4.53
N ALA A 675 -9.11 -1.76 -3.82
CA ALA A 675 -9.09 -1.69 -2.36
C ALA A 675 -10.01 -2.72 -1.65
N ASP A 676 -11.02 -3.27 -2.32
CA ASP A 676 -11.89 -4.30 -1.74
C ASP A 676 -11.24 -5.71 -1.80
N ILE A 677 -10.30 -5.93 -2.74
CA ILE A 677 -9.75 -7.26 -3.05
C ILE A 677 -8.29 -7.38 -2.58
N GLU A 678 -7.45 -6.36 -2.81
CA GLU A 678 -6.09 -6.30 -2.32
C GLU A 678 -6.06 -5.30 -1.15
N THR A 679 -6.03 -5.83 0.06
CA THR A 679 -6.32 -5.06 1.27
C THR A 679 -5.64 -5.66 2.50
N GLU A 680 -5.44 -4.83 3.50
CA GLU A 680 -5.07 -5.27 4.84
C GLU A 680 -6.12 -6.23 5.41
N GLY A 681 -5.66 -7.27 6.11
CA GLY A 681 -6.48 -8.26 6.81
C GLY A 681 -6.90 -9.46 5.94
N ALA A 682 -6.54 -9.50 4.67
CA ALA A 682 -6.79 -10.65 3.80
C ALA A 682 -5.67 -10.83 2.77
N ASP A 683 -5.36 -12.09 2.46
CA ASP A 683 -4.56 -12.42 1.29
C ASP A 683 -5.40 -12.26 0.00
N ARG A 684 -4.77 -12.19 -1.16
CA ARG A 684 -5.40 -12.20 -2.47
C ARG A 684 -5.01 -13.42 -3.31
N GLU A 685 -5.85 -13.78 -4.26
CA GLU A 685 -5.49 -14.80 -5.24
C GLU A 685 -4.40 -14.30 -6.21
N PHE A 686 -3.62 -15.23 -6.78
CA PHE A 686 -2.62 -14.92 -7.82
C PHE A 686 -3.27 -14.62 -9.17
N GLN A 687 -4.44 -15.21 -9.46
CA GLN A 687 -5.23 -14.92 -10.65
C GLN A 687 -5.82 -13.51 -10.59
N LEU A 688 -5.91 -12.87 -11.76
CA LEU A 688 -6.67 -11.62 -11.90
C LEU A 688 -8.14 -11.82 -11.45
N PRO A 689 -8.79 -10.78 -10.94
CA PRO A 689 -10.19 -10.83 -10.56
C PRO A 689 -11.12 -11.38 -11.66
N PRO A 690 -12.32 -11.89 -11.29
CA PRO A 690 -13.24 -12.59 -12.16
C PRO A 690 -13.51 -11.92 -13.50
N GLY A 691 -13.29 -12.63 -14.60
CA GLY A 691 -13.55 -12.18 -15.97
C GLY A 691 -12.45 -11.33 -16.60
N GLN A 692 -11.45 -10.87 -15.87
CA GLN A 692 -10.42 -9.98 -16.41
C GLN A 692 -9.47 -10.71 -17.37
N GLN A 693 -9.13 -11.97 -17.08
CA GLN A 693 -8.37 -12.80 -18.03
C GLN A 693 -9.15 -12.99 -19.33
N GLU A 694 -10.43 -13.36 -19.25
CA GLU A 694 -11.30 -13.52 -20.41
C GLU A 694 -11.44 -12.22 -21.21
N LEU A 695 -11.45 -11.07 -20.54
CA LEU A 695 -11.48 -9.76 -21.19
C LEU A 695 -10.23 -9.55 -22.05
N ILE A 696 -9.04 -9.75 -21.49
CA ILE A 696 -7.76 -9.62 -22.21
C ILE A 696 -7.76 -10.54 -23.44
N GLU A 697 -8.07 -11.82 -23.25
CA GLU A 697 -8.04 -12.82 -24.31
C GLU A 697 -9.01 -12.51 -25.46
N LYS A 698 -10.25 -12.11 -25.14
CA LYS A 698 -11.26 -11.79 -26.15
C LYS A 698 -10.97 -10.48 -26.89
N ILE A 699 -10.40 -9.49 -26.20
CA ILE A 699 -9.95 -8.25 -26.85
C ILE A 699 -8.78 -8.54 -27.77
N ALA A 700 -7.78 -9.30 -27.33
CA ALA A 700 -6.63 -9.69 -28.15
C ALA A 700 -7.02 -10.52 -29.39
N ALA A 701 -8.10 -11.30 -29.31
CA ALA A 701 -8.62 -12.06 -30.45
C ALA A 701 -9.26 -11.18 -31.55
N VAL A 702 -9.64 -9.93 -31.22
CA VAL A 702 -10.33 -9.03 -32.17
C VAL A 702 -9.53 -7.79 -32.57
N ASN A 703 -8.46 -7.47 -31.83
CA ASN A 703 -7.53 -6.39 -32.15
C ASN A 703 -6.10 -6.85 -31.89
N PRO A 704 -5.15 -6.76 -32.84
CA PRO A 704 -3.76 -7.16 -32.64
C PRO A 704 -2.94 -6.15 -31.83
N HIS A 705 -3.39 -4.90 -31.71
CA HIS A 705 -2.66 -3.81 -31.03
C HIS A 705 -3.21 -3.60 -29.62
N VAL A 706 -2.86 -4.51 -28.72
CA VAL A 706 -3.32 -4.49 -27.34
C VAL A 706 -2.17 -4.15 -26.39
N VAL A 707 -2.41 -3.13 -25.57
CA VAL A 707 -1.60 -2.74 -24.43
C VAL A 707 -2.37 -3.10 -23.17
N VAL A 708 -1.83 -3.98 -22.35
CA VAL A 708 -2.39 -4.26 -21.02
C VAL A 708 -1.67 -3.41 -19.99
N THR A 709 -2.41 -2.75 -19.12
CA THR A 709 -1.89 -2.12 -17.90
C THR A 709 -2.50 -2.79 -16.69
N ILE A 710 -1.64 -3.15 -15.73
CA ILE A 710 -2.05 -3.82 -14.49
C ILE A 710 -1.93 -2.85 -13.33
N THR A 711 -2.93 -2.85 -12.46
CA THR A 711 -2.91 -2.20 -11.15
C THR A 711 -2.87 -3.30 -10.09
N SER A 712 -1.73 -3.46 -9.41
CA SER A 712 -1.53 -4.49 -8.38
C SER A 712 -0.42 -4.15 -7.40
N GLY A 713 -0.42 -4.79 -6.23
CA GLY A 713 0.67 -4.74 -5.26
C GLY A 713 1.74 -5.81 -5.47
N GLY A 714 1.68 -6.57 -6.58
CA GLY A 714 2.62 -7.65 -6.85
C GLY A 714 2.29 -8.40 -8.13
N SER A 715 3.00 -9.48 -8.40
CA SER A 715 2.81 -10.29 -9.60
C SER A 715 1.41 -10.91 -9.69
N VAL A 716 0.98 -11.16 -10.92
CA VAL A 716 -0.29 -11.82 -11.25
C VAL A 716 -0.05 -12.94 -12.25
N ASP A 717 -1.01 -13.87 -12.37
CA ASP A 717 -0.97 -14.93 -13.39
C ASP A 717 -1.14 -14.33 -14.80
N ALA A 718 -0.02 -14.02 -15.44
CA ALA A 718 0.00 -13.51 -16.82
C ALA A 718 0.25 -14.61 -17.87
N ALA A 719 0.66 -15.80 -17.48
CA ALA A 719 1.01 -16.88 -18.40
C ALA A 719 -0.08 -17.23 -19.41
N PRO A 720 -1.38 -17.26 -19.09
CA PRO A 720 -2.43 -17.63 -20.02
C PRO A 720 -2.63 -16.65 -21.19
N TRP A 721 -2.26 -15.39 -21.03
CA TRP A 721 -2.59 -14.31 -21.97
C TRP A 721 -1.42 -13.45 -22.44
N LEU A 722 -0.26 -13.52 -21.78
CA LEU A 722 0.89 -12.64 -22.07
C LEU A 722 1.30 -12.69 -23.55
N ASP A 723 1.33 -13.88 -24.14
CA ASP A 723 1.73 -14.04 -25.56
C ASP A 723 0.73 -13.47 -26.56
N LYS A 724 -0.52 -13.24 -26.13
CA LYS A 724 -1.62 -12.75 -26.99
C LYS A 724 -1.62 -11.23 -27.13
N VAL A 725 -0.89 -10.49 -26.27
CA VAL A 725 -0.85 -9.03 -26.24
C VAL A 725 0.50 -8.49 -26.69
N GLN A 726 0.55 -7.27 -27.23
CA GLN A 726 1.79 -6.69 -27.73
C GLN A 726 2.58 -5.94 -26.66
N ALA A 727 1.91 -5.30 -25.70
CA ALA A 727 2.59 -4.59 -24.62
C ALA A 727 1.95 -4.89 -23.27
N LEU A 728 2.79 -4.87 -22.23
CA LEU A 728 2.40 -5.03 -20.84
C LEU A 728 3.14 -3.99 -19.99
N VAL A 729 2.37 -3.21 -19.23
CA VAL A 729 2.87 -2.25 -18.24
C VAL A 729 2.35 -2.61 -16.87
N GLU A 730 3.23 -2.84 -15.91
CA GLU A 730 2.87 -2.85 -14.51
C GLU A 730 2.85 -1.42 -14.00
N ASN A 731 1.68 -0.95 -13.61
CA ASN A 731 1.46 0.44 -13.18
C ASN A 731 1.36 0.56 -11.66
N TRP A 732 1.34 -0.57 -10.94
CA TRP A 732 1.15 -0.64 -9.49
C TRP A 732 -0.11 0.14 -9.06
N TYR A 733 -0.19 0.50 -7.78
CA TYR A 733 -1.06 1.58 -7.30
C TYR A 733 -0.28 2.88 -7.37
N SER A 734 -0.51 3.67 -8.41
CA SER A 734 0.35 4.79 -8.79
C SER A 734 0.01 6.12 -8.10
N GLY A 735 -0.89 6.11 -7.11
CA GLY A 735 -1.34 7.34 -6.45
C GLY A 735 -2.24 8.21 -7.33
N GLU A 736 -2.41 9.47 -6.93
CA GLU A 736 -3.43 10.35 -7.53
C GLU A 736 -3.13 10.77 -8.98
N GLU A 737 -1.90 10.66 -9.47
CA GLU A 737 -1.50 11.01 -10.85
C GLU A 737 -1.24 9.79 -11.76
N GLY A 738 -1.66 8.60 -11.36
CA GLY A 738 -1.42 7.36 -12.10
C GLY A 738 -1.86 7.39 -13.55
N GLY A 739 -3.03 7.97 -13.85
CA GLY A 739 -3.52 8.10 -15.23
C GLY A 739 -2.70 9.08 -16.08
N THR A 740 -2.25 10.19 -15.49
CA THR A 740 -1.36 11.15 -16.16
C THR A 740 -0.02 10.49 -16.50
N ALA A 741 0.58 9.80 -15.52
CA ALA A 741 1.84 9.09 -15.68
C ALA A 741 1.77 8.02 -16.77
N PHE A 742 0.72 7.19 -16.74
CA PHE A 742 0.51 6.17 -17.76
C PHE A 742 0.37 6.77 -19.17
N ALA A 743 -0.37 7.87 -19.33
CA ALA A 743 -0.50 8.54 -20.62
C ALA A 743 0.85 9.07 -21.13
N HIS A 744 1.68 9.65 -20.26
CA HIS A 744 3.02 10.11 -20.61
C HIS A 744 3.91 8.96 -21.12
N LEU A 745 3.87 7.81 -20.46
CA LEU A 745 4.58 6.60 -20.90
C LEU A 745 4.01 6.07 -22.21
N LEU A 746 2.69 5.97 -22.33
CA LEU A 746 2.02 5.45 -23.51
C LEU A 746 2.42 6.20 -24.80
N PHE A 747 2.56 7.52 -24.72
CA PHE A 747 2.91 8.39 -25.87
C PHE A 747 4.39 8.73 -25.95
N GLY A 748 5.20 8.26 -25.00
CA GLY A 748 6.66 8.47 -24.98
C GLY A 748 7.08 9.90 -24.66
N ASP A 749 6.26 10.63 -23.90
CA ASP A 749 6.66 11.90 -23.29
C ASP A 749 7.76 11.64 -22.24
N ASN A 750 7.68 10.48 -21.57
CA ASN A 750 8.70 9.95 -20.69
C ASN A 750 9.12 8.53 -21.13
N ASP A 751 10.36 8.16 -20.87
CA ASP A 751 10.86 6.80 -21.03
C ASP A 751 10.47 5.94 -19.83
N PRO A 752 9.96 4.71 -20.02
CA PRO A 752 9.73 3.81 -18.91
C PRO A 752 11.06 3.39 -18.28
N SER A 753 11.23 3.69 -17.01
CA SER A 753 12.50 3.51 -16.30
C SER A 753 12.39 2.62 -15.07
N GLY A 754 11.17 2.28 -14.66
CA GLY A 754 10.92 1.40 -13.54
C GLY A 754 11.53 0.01 -13.73
N ARG A 755 11.93 -0.60 -12.62
CA ARG A 755 12.50 -1.95 -12.56
C ARG A 755 11.78 -2.73 -11.48
N LEU A 756 11.43 -3.98 -11.77
CA LEU A 756 10.71 -4.83 -10.81
C LEU A 756 11.47 -4.95 -9.48
N PRO A 757 10.86 -4.62 -8.34
CA PRO A 757 11.44 -4.87 -7.02
C PRO A 757 11.16 -6.30 -6.55
N ILE A 758 10.61 -7.14 -7.41
CA ILE A 758 10.24 -8.53 -7.20
C ILE A 758 10.60 -9.38 -8.41
N SER A 759 10.73 -10.67 -8.21
CA SER A 759 10.66 -11.68 -9.28
C SER A 759 9.19 -11.94 -9.61
N TRP A 760 8.85 -12.02 -10.90
CA TRP A 760 7.48 -12.29 -11.34
C TRP A 760 7.33 -13.75 -11.72
N GLU A 761 6.46 -14.48 -11.05
CA GLU A 761 6.25 -15.91 -11.22
C GLU A 761 5.66 -16.26 -12.59
N SER A 762 6.14 -17.37 -13.19
CA SER A 762 5.44 -18.00 -14.31
C SER A 762 4.23 -18.81 -13.83
N LYS A 763 4.36 -19.39 -12.64
CA LYS A 763 3.32 -20.11 -11.90
C LYS A 763 3.52 -19.84 -10.42
N LEU A 764 2.44 -19.79 -9.65
CA LEU A 764 2.52 -19.60 -8.21
C LEU A 764 3.41 -20.62 -7.51
N THR A 765 3.39 -21.87 -7.99
CA THR A 765 4.24 -22.97 -7.47
C THR A 765 5.73 -22.81 -7.75
N ASP A 766 6.13 -21.90 -8.62
CA ASP A 766 7.53 -21.61 -8.91
C ASP A 766 8.14 -20.68 -7.86
N ASN A 767 7.30 -19.95 -7.09
CA ASN A 767 7.75 -19.07 -6.03
C ASN A 767 8.41 -19.88 -4.89
N PRO A 768 9.67 -19.59 -4.52
CA PRO A 768 10.42 -20.39 -3.55
C PRO A 768 9.80 -20.36 -2.14
N SER A 769 9.08 -19.33 -1.78
CA SER A 769 8.44 -19.19 -0.45
C SER A 769 7.02 -19.78 -0.40
N TYR A 770 6.39 -20.04 -1.56
CA TYR A 770 4.99 -20.50 -1.61
C TYR A 770 4.73 -21.81 -0.84
N PRO A 771 5.61 -22.83 -0.87
CA PRO A 771 5.39 -24.05 -0.08
C PRO A 771 5.38 -23.83 1.44
N TYR A 772 5.88 -22.68 1.89
CA TYR A 772 6.07 -22.32 3.31
C TYR A 772 5.26 -21.09 3.70
N TYR A 773 4.31 -20.69 2.86
CA TYR A 773 3.56 -19.44 3.07
C TYR A 773 2.41 -19.59 4.07
N TYR A 774 1.79 -20.75 4.10
CA TYR A 774 0.70 -21.08 5.02
C TYR A 774 1.17 -21.95 6.16
N PRO A 775 0.41 -22.00 7.29
CA PRO A 775 0.77 -22.83 8.44
C PRO A 775 0.82 -24.32 8.09
N LEU A 776 1.61 -25.03 8.86
CA LEU A 776 1.58 -26.51 8.85
C LEU A 776 0.17 -27.01 9.26
N PRO A 777 -0.36 -28.07 8.64
CA PRO A 777 -1.69 -28.57 8.92
C PRO A 777 -1.93 -28.84 10.43
N GLY A 778 -3.05 -28.33 10.96
CA GLY A 778 -3.42 -28.44 12.36
C GLY A 778 -2.61 -27.57 13.33
N THR A 779 -1.87 -26.59 12.83
CA THR A 779 -1.09 -25.65 13.64
C THR A 779 -1.29 -24.21 13.14
N GLU A 780 -0.85 -23.22 13.93
CA GLU A 780 -0.74 -21.83 13.50
C GLU A 780 0.70 -21.42 13.13
N LYS A 781 1.61 -22.41 13.03
CA LYS A 781 3.04 -22.20 12.74
C LYS A 781 3.28 -22.11 11.25
N ILE A 782 3.69 -20.93 10.80
CA ILE A 782 4.14 -20.67 9.43
C ILE A 782 5.65 -20.93 9.38
N PRO A 783 6.09 -21.98 8.68
CA PRO A 783 7.52 -22.28 8.61
C PRO A 783 8.19 -21.35 7.60
N TYR A 784 9.28 -20.69 7.99
CA TYR A 784 10.13 -19.90 7.08
C TYR A 784 11.29 -20.77 6.59
N ASN A 785 10.94 -21.95 6.04
CA ASN A 785 11.94 -22.95 5.60
C ASN A 785 12.60 -22.58 4.26
N ASP A 786 12.10 -21.58 3.55
CA ASP A 786 12.81 -20.87 2.49
C ASP A 786 14.10 -20.21 2.98
N GLY A 787 14.23 -19.97 4.29
CA GLY A 787 15.44 -19.46 4.92
C GLY A 787 15.90 -18.15 4.30
N ILE A 788 17.13 -18.15 3.76
CA ILE A 788 17.70 -16.97 3.06
C ILE A 788 17.35 -16.93 1.56
N PHE A 789 16.63 -17.94 1.05
CA PHE A 789 16.33 -18.11 -0.37
C PHE A 789 14.97 -17.55 -0.77
N VAL A 790 14.71 -16.29 -0.40
CA VAL A 790 13.51 -15.55 -0.77
C VAL A 790 13.74 -14.86 -2.12
N GLY A 791 12.69 -14.77 -2.94
CA GLY A 791 12.69 -14.08 -4.23
C GLY A 791 13.77 -14.61 -5.19
N TYR A 792 14.49 -13.70 -5.89
CA TYR A 792 15.49 -14.11 -6.88
C TYR A 792 16.58 -15.03 -6.32
N ARG A 793 16.91 -14.91 -5.03
CA ARG A 793 17.87 -15.78 -4.36
C ARG A 793 17.41 -17.25 -4.41
N GLY A 794 16.12 -17.48 -4.19
CA GLY A 794 15.52 -18.81 -4.25
C GLY A 794 15.32 -19.30 -5.68
N TYR A 795 14.93 -18.44 -6.61
CA TYR A 795 14.83 -18.79 -8.04
C TYR A 795 16.18 -19.27 -8.59
N GLU A 796 17.25 -18.53 -8.32
CA GLU A 796 18.60 -18.89 -8.75
C GLU A 796 19.11 -20.17 -8.07
N HIS A 797 18.86 -20.34 -6.75
CA HIS A 797 19.22 -21.53 -6.00
C HIS A 797 18.52 -22.79 -6.53
N ASN A 798 17.24 -22.68 -6.84
CA ASN A 798 16.40 -23.78 -7.35
C ASN A 798 16.54 -23.99 -8.86
N HIS A 799 17.34 -23.18 -9.56
CA HIS A 799 17.47 -23.18 -11.03
C HIS A 799 16.13 -23.03 -11.76
N VAL A 800 15.21 -22.25 -11.22
CA VAL A 800 13.92 -21.92 -11.79
C VAL A 800 14.00 -20.53 -12.44
N GLN A 801 13.43 -20.38 -13.65
CA GLN A 801 13.38 -19.09 -14.32
C GLN A 801 12.03 -18.43 -14.05
N PRO A 802 12.00 -17.24 -13.42
CA PRO A 802 10.77 -16.47 -13.32
C PRO A 802 10.34 -15.92 -14.69
N MET A 803 9.08 -15.54 -14.85
CA MET A 803 8.59 -14.89 -16.06
C MET A 803 9.34 -13.59 -16.35
N PHE A 804 9.53 -12.78 -15.30
CA PHE A 804 10.41 -11.61 -15.33
C PHE A 804 11.29 -11.62 -14.07
N PRO A 805 12.63 -11.51 -14.23
CA PRO A 805 13.53 -11.56 -13.09
C PRO A 805 13.48 -10.27 -12.26
N PHE A 806 13.91 -10.34 -11.01
CA PHE A 806 14.13 -9.17 -10.16
C PHE A 806 15.02 -8.13 -10.84
N GLY A 807 14.65 -6.86 -10.76
CA GLY A 807 15.35 -5.76 -11.40
C GLY A 807 15.03 -5.57 -12.89
N PHE A 808 14.13 -6.39 -13.48
CA PHE A 808 13.78 -6.31 -14.90
C PHE A 808 12.87 -5.10 -15.19
N GLY A 809 13.07 -4.53 -16.39
CA GLY A 809 12.23 -3.50 -16.99
C GLY A 809 12.78 -3.08 -18.34
N LEU A 810 11.91 -2.80 -19.30
CA LEU A 810 12.25 -2.31 -20.63
C LEU A 810 12.30 -0.78 -20.67
N SER A 811 12.94 -0.24 -21.69
CA SER A 811 13.06 1.20 -22.00
C SER A 811 12.84 1.42 -23.49
N TYR A 812 12.43 2.61 -23.90
CA TYR A 812 12.34 3.03 -25.30
C TYR A 812 13.69 3.41 -25.89
N THR A 813 14.76 3.39 -25.09
CA THR A 813 16.14 3.64 -25.52
C THR A 813 17.04 2.45 -25.15
N SER A 814 18.33 2.54 -25.41
CA SER A 814 19.29 1.48 -25.13
C SER A 814 20.51 1.99 -24.41
N PHE A 815 21.10 1.16 -23.56
CA PHE A 815 22.23 1.53 -22.73
C PHE A 815 23.38 0.54 -22.90
N ARG A 816 24.62 1.06 -22.86
CA ARG A 816 25.86 0.29 -22.89
C ARG A 816 26.64 0.52 -21.62
N TYR A 817 27.08 -0.55 -21.01
CA TYR A 817 27.95 -0.59 -19.84
C TYR A 817 29.39 -0.85 -20.28
N SER A 818 30.37 -0.15 -19.69
CA SER A 818 31.78 -0.28 -20.05
C SER A 818 32.71 0.16 -18.92
N ASN A 819 34.01 -0.09 -19.10
CA ASN A 819 35.09 0.44 -18.25
C ASN A 819 35.04 0.07 -16.78
N LEU A 820 34.60 -1.19 -16.47
CA LEU A 820 34.60 -1.67 -15.08
C LEU A 820 36.00 -1.58 -14.46
N LYS A 821 36.08 -0.92 -13.31
CA LYS A 821 37.27 -0.87 -12.45
C LYS A 821 36.87 -1.22 -11.02
N ILE A 822 37.65 -2.05 -10.38
CA ILE A 822 37.50 -2.44 -8.98
C ILE A 822 38.82 -2.15 -8.29
N ALA A 823 38.79 -1.37 -7.22
CA ALA A 823 40.00 -0.95 -6.48
C ALA A 823 39.72 -1.01 -4.96
N PRO A 824 40.70 -1.37 -4.13
CA PRO A 824 40.59 -1.25 -2.67
C PRO A 824 40.28 0.20 -2.26
N ALA A 825 39.42 0.41 -1.27
CA ALA A 825 38.93 1.72 -0.83
C ALA A 825 39.26 1.99 0.66
N GLY A 826 40.51 1.80 1.04
CA GLY A 826 41.06 2.23 2.33
C GLY A 826 40.86 1.20 3.47
N ALA A 827 39.66 0.92 3.92
CA ALA A 827 39.38 -0.01 5.02
C ALA A 827 39.50 -1.49 4.57
N PRO A 828 39.86 -2.42 5.45
CA PRO A 828 39.84 -3.85 5.14
C PRO A 828 38.46 -4.29 4.64
N GLY A 829 38.41 -4.97 3.48
CA GLY A 829 37.15 -5.40 2.85
C GLY A 829 36.34 -4.30 2.17
N ALA A 830 36.87 -3.06 2.07
CA ALA A 830 36.25 -1.98 1.31
C ALA A 830 36.81 -1.90 -0.12
N TYR A 831 35.90 -1.74 -1.09
CA TYR A 831 36.22 -1.62 -2.52
C TYR A 831 35.37 -0.56 -3.19
N ALA A 832 36.02 0.26 -4.04
CA ALA A 832 35.31 1.10 -4.99
C ALA A 832 35.11 0.32 -6.29
N VAL A 833 33.86 0.28 -6.76
CA VAL A 833 33.47 -0.35 -8.03
C VAL A 833 32.96 0.76 -8.93
N SER A 834 33.66 1.04 -10.03
CA SER A 834 33.26 2.10 -10.96
C SER A 834 33.17 1.59 -12.39
N PHE A 835 32.28 2.19 -13.18
CA PHE A 835 32.00 1.85 -14.56
C PHE A 835 31.28 3.00 -15.26
N ASP A 836 31.15 2.93 -16.56
CA ASP A 836 30.44 3.93 -17.34
C ASP A 836 29.14 3.34 -17.91
N VAL A 837 28.05 4.11 -17.85
CA VAL A 837 26.77 3.84 -18.53
C VAL A 837 26.55 4.89 -19.61
N THR A 838 26.29 4.45 -20.85
CA THR A 838 26.09 5.32 -22.01
C THR A 838 24.73 5.06 -22.63
N ASN A 839 23.90 6.07 -22.84
CA ASN A 839 22.70 5.96 -23.67
C ASN A 839 23.11 5.89 -25.15
N THR A 840 22.91 4.73 -25.77
CA THR A 840 23.24 4.44 -27.18
C THR A 840 22.07 4.58 -28.12
N GLY A 841 20.89 4.86 -27.62
CA GLY A 841 19.67 5.05 -28.41
C GLY A 841 19.46 6.51 -28.82
N SER A 842 18.28 6.78 -29.37
CA SER A 842 17.91 8.10 -29.93
C SER A 842 17.00 8.94 -29.03
N ARG A 843 16.60 8.40 -27.86
CA ARG A 843 15.73 9.08 -26.90
C ARG A 843 16.45 9.29 -25.57
N GLU A 844 16.08 10.35 -24.87
CA GLU A 844 16.44 10.50 -23.45
C GLU A 844 15.73 9.41 -22.65
N GLY A 845 16.41 8.86 -21.65
CA GLY A 845 15.85 7.82 -20.78
C GLY A 845 16.76 7.50 -19.62
N ALA A 846 16.25 6.72 -18.68
CA ALA A 846 16.98 6.31 -17.50
C ALA A 846 17.20 4.80 -17.46
N ASP A 847 18.35 4.40 -16.88
CA ASP A 847 18.62 3.00 -16.55
C ASP A 847 19.04 2.86 -15.08
N VAL A 848 18.86 1.68 -14.53
CA VAL A 848 19.29 1.35 -13.17
C VAL A 848 20.43 0.36 -13.23
N ALA A 849 21.61 0.81 -12.84
CA ALA A 849 22.79 -0.03 -12.70
C ALA A 849 22.74 -0.76 -11.36
N GLN A 850 22.67 -2.07 -11.41
CA GLN A 850 22.52 -2.96 -10.24
C GLN A 850 23.84 -3.70 -10.00
N LEU A 851 24.36 -3.62 -8.76
CA LEU A 851 25.61 -4.28 -8.38
C LEU A 851 25.30 -5.47 -7.48
N TYR A 852 25.65 -6.66 -7.96
CA TYR A 852 25.51 -7.92 -7.23
C TYR A 852 26.87 -8.50 -6.84
N VAL A 853 26.91 -9.17 -5.69
CA VAL A 853 28.09 -9.87 -5.16
C VAL A 853 27.74 -11.30 -4.84
N GLY A 854 28.55 -12.24 -5.29
CA GLY A 854 28.44 -13.67 -4.96
C GLY A 854 29.79 -14.25 -4.53
N GLU A 855 29.81 -15.07 -3.50
CA GLU A 855 31.00 -15.81 -3.08
C GLU A 855 31.20 -17.03 -4.00
N ASP A 856 32.39 -17.18 -4.62
CA ASP A 856 32.62 -18.22 -5.63
C ASP A 856 32.64 -19.63 -5.03
N HIS A 857 33.15 -19.77 -3.81
CA HIS A 857 33.25 -21.06 -3.10
C HIS A 857 32.84 -20.90 -1.63
N PRO A 858 31.54 -20.75 -1.35
CA PRO A 858 31.08 -20.49 0.00
C PRO A 858 31.29 -21.70 0.90
N THR A 859 31.72 -21.44 2.13
CA THR A 859 31.91 -22.48 3.18
C THR A 859 30.61 -22.80 3.92
N VAL A 860 29.59 -22.00 3.74
CA VAL A 860 28.21 -22.16 4.19
C VAL A 860 27.28 -21.94 3.02
N GLU A 861 26.08 -22.46 3.09
CA GLU A 861 25.09 -22.23 2.04
C GLU A 861 24.77 -20.74 1.89
N ARG A 862 24.87 -20.22 0.66
CA ARG A 862 24.66 -18.81 0.31
C ARG A 862 23.93 -18.66 -1.01
N PRO A 863 23.22 -17.53 -1.23
CA PRO A 863 22.70 -17.18 -2.57
C PRO A 863 23.83 -17.09 -3.61
N VAL A 864 23.51 -17.40 -4.86
CA VAL A 864 24.43 -17.27 -6.00
C VAL A 864 24.98 -15.84 -6.12
N GLN A 865 24.13 -14.88 -5.80
CA GLN A 865 24.44 -13.45 -5.74
C GLN A 865 23.45 -12.70 -4.86
N GLU A 866 23.84 -11.53 -4.41
CA GLU A 866 23.02 -10.63 -3.60
C GLU A 866 23.23 -9.20 -4.05
N LEU A 867 22.15 -8.41 -4.15
CA LEU A 867 22.21 -6.97 -4.43
C LEU A 867 22.95 -6.26 -3.28
N LYS A 868 23.99 -5.49 -3.63
CA LYS A 868 24.81 -4.73 -2.66
C LYS A 868 25.02 -3.28 -3.06
N GLY A 869 24.45 -2.86 -4.21
CA GLY A 869 24.49 -1.48 -4.67
C GLY A 869 23.61 -1.26 -5.88
N PHE A 870 23.15 -0.04 -6.06
CA PHE A 870 22.45 0.37 -7.27
C PHE A 870 22.56 1.88 -7.46
N GLU A 871 22.44 2.32 -8.72
CA GLU A 871 22.35 3.74 -9.08
C GLU A 871 21.47 3.91 -10.31
N ARG A 872 20.50 4.82 -10.21
CA ARG A 872 19.68 5.28 -11.32
C ARG A 872 20.44 6.38 -12.06
N VAL A 873 20.48 6.31 -13.39
CA VAL A 873 21.18 7.29 -14.25
C VAL A 873 20.25 7.77 -15.35
N ASP A 874 19.99 9.07 -15.41
CA ASP A 874 19.19 9.73 -16.45
C ASP A 874 20.12 10.30 -17.54
N LEU A 875 19.95 9.84 -18.79
CA LEU A 875 20.92 10.10 -19.85
C LEU A 875 20.24 10.54 -21.15
N LYS A 876 20.74 11.63 -21.73
CA LYS A 876 20.39 12.05 -23.10
C LYS A 876 21.07 11.14 -24.12
N PRO A 877 20.55 11.09 -25.37
CA PRO A 877 21.20 10.35 -26.45
C PRO A 877 22.69 10.66 -26.57
N GLY A 878 23.53 9.63 -26.57
CA GLY A 878 24.98 9.72 -26.62
C GLY A 878 25.68 10.15 -25.33
N GLN A 879 24.96 10.52 -24.30
CA GLN A 879 25.54 10.89 -22.99
C GLN A 879 26.02 9.66 -22.23
N SER A 880 27.15 9.82 -21.54
CA SER A 880 27.71 8.83 -20.60
C SER A 880 27.73 9.40 -19.19
N HIS A 881 27.52 8.55 -18.22
CA HIS A 881 27.67 8.83 -16.79
C HIS A 881 28.65 7.83 -16.17
N HIS A 882 29.53 8.34 -15.31
CA HIS A 882 30.48 7.52 -14.55
C HIS A 882 29.88 7.18 -13.19
N VAL A 883 29.50 5.91 -13.00
CA VAL A 883 28.96 5.39 -11.75
C VAL A 883 30.11 4.95 -10.85
N SER A 884 30.01 5.24 -9.54
CA SER A 884 30.94 4.78 -8.53
C SER A 884 30.19 4.31 -7.28
N LEU A 885 30.24 3.01 -7.02
CA LEU A 885 29.61 2.36 -5.87
C LEU A 885 30.68 1.85 -4.91
N THR A 886 30.38 1.88 -3.61
CA THR A 886 31.29 1.38 -2.58
C THR A 886 30.74 0.09 -1.99
N LEU A 887 31.56 -0.94 -1.96
CA LEU A 887 31.34 -2.15 -1.18
C LEU A 887 32.16 -2.05 0.11
N ASN A 888 31.56 -2.36 1.24
CA ASN A 888 32.24 -2.51 2.53
C ASN A 888 32.35 -4.00 2.91
N ALA A 889 33.00 -4.30 4.02
CA ALA A 889 33.16 -5.70 4.48
C ALA A 889 31.82 -6.43 4.64
N ARG A 890 30.75 -5.71 5.06
CA ARG A 890 29.39 -6.26 5.22
C ARG A 890 28.80 -6.72 3.87
N SER A 891 29.22 -6.16 2.76
CA SER A 891 28.77 -6.55 1.41
C SER A 891 29.17 -7.99 1.04
N PHE A 892 30.15 -8.57 1.74
CA PHE A 892 30.65 -9.93 1.52
C PHE A 892 30.24 -10.91 2.63
N ALA A 893 29.59 -10.40 3.69
CA ALA A 893 29.37 -11.15 4.91
C ALA A 893 28.05 -11.95 4.90
N TRP A 894 28.01 -13.00 5.70
CA TRP A 894 26.87 -13.76 6.15
C TRP A 894 26.83 -13.72 7.68
N TYR A 895 25.66 -14.02 8.28
CA TYR A 895 25.50 -13.98 9.73
C TYR A 895 25.89 -15.32 10.36
N ASP A 896 26.95 -15.30 11.17
CA ASP A 896 27.40 -16.46 11.94
C ASP A 896 26.69 -16.52 13.29
N VAL A 897 25.65 -17.35 13.38
CA VAL A 897 24.81 -17.50 14.58
C VAL A 897 25.62 -17.90 15.80
N ALA A 898 26.65 -18.77 15.61
CA ALA A 898 27.48 -19.26 16.71
C ALA A 898 28.42 -18.20 17.28
N ALA A 899 28.89 -17.28 16.41
CA ALA A 899 29.77 -16.20 16.81
C ALA A 899 28.99 -14.94 17.23
N HIS A 900 27.68 -14.88 16.92
CA HIS A 900 26.84 -13.67 17.05
C HIS A 900 27.44 -12.45 16.32
N ASP A 901 27.94 -12.66 15.11
CA ASP A 901 28.70 -11.68 14.35
C ASP A 901 28.47 -11.88 12.84
N TRP A 902 28.78 -10.83 12.05
CA TRP A 902 28.83 -10.93 10.60
C TRP A 902 30.22 -11.39 10.15
N LYS A 903 30.30 -12.30 9.19
CA LYS A 903 31.55 -12.92 8.76
C LYS A 903 31.68 -12.89 7.25
N ALA A 904 32.71 -12.20 6.75
CA ALA A 904 33.13 -12.29 5.37
C ALA A 904 34.30 -13.30 5.29
N ASN A 905 34.15 -14.35 4.45
CA ASN A 905 35.18 -15.39 4.30
C ASN A 905 36.36 -14.86 3.48
N ALA A 906 37.56 -15.41 3.76
CA ALA A 906 38.65 -15.24 2.82
C ALA A 906 38.36 -16.02 1.54
N GLY A 907 38.56 -15.41 0.37
CA GLY A 907 38.27 -16.10 -0.88
C GLY A 907 38.01 -15.13 -2.04
N SER A 908 37.51 -15.67 -3.14
CA SER A 908 37.10 -14.95 -4.34
C SER A 908 35.61 -14.66 -4.31
N TYR A 909 35.25 -13.47 -4.76
CA TYR A 909 33.88 -12.99 -4.92
C TYR A 909 33.69 -12.43 -6.33
N THR A 910 32.65 -12.91 -7.01
CA THR A 910 32.25 -12.37 -8.31
C THR A 910 31.35 -11.15 -8.11
N VAL A 911 31.76 -10.04 -8.72
CA VAL A 911 30.98 -8.78 -8.79
C VAL A 911 30.35 -8.69 -10.17
N ARG A 912 29.04 -8.46 -10.24
CA ARG A 912 28.26 -8.31 -11.47
C ARG A 912 27.60 -6.94 -11.50
N ILE A 913 27.79 -6.21 -12.59
CA ILE A 913 27.03 -5.01 -12.91
C ILE A 913 25.97 -5.42 -13.91
N SER A 914 24.71 -5.28 -13.53
CA SER A 914 23.57 -5.89 -14.22
C SER A 914 22.45 -4.88 -14.45
N ARG A 915 21.52 -5.20 -15.36
CA ARG A 915 20.23 -4.52 -15.54
C ARG A 915 19.06 -5.26 -14.86
N SER A 916 19.28 -6.50 -14.50
CA SER A 916 18.42 -7.33 -13.65
C SER A 916 19.27 -8.44 -13.04
N SER A 917 18.73 -9.20 -12.10
CA SER A 917 19.43 -10.36 -11.52
C SER A 917 19.88 -11.38 -12.58
N ALA A 918 19.18 -11.45 -13.73
CA ALA A 918 19.48 -12.37 -14.82
C ALA A 918 20.20 -11.75 -16.03
N ASP A 919 20.54 -10.44 -15.99
CA ASP A 919 21.14 -9.72 -17.15
C ASP A 919 22.44 -9.00 -16.77
N PRO A 920 23.54 -9.75 -16.50
CA PRO A 920 24.85 -9.15 -16.22
C PRO A 920 25.44 -8.51 -17.46
N LYS A 921 25.92 -7.28 -17.34
CA LYS A 921 26.59 -6.50 -18.40
C LYS A 921 28.10 -6.46 -18.24
N LEU A 922 28.58 -6.39 -17.00
CA LEU A 922 30.01 -6.41 -16.68
C LEU A 922 30.23 -7.36 -15.49
N THR A 923 31.37 -8.05 -15.50
CA THR A 923 31.76 -8.97 -14.42
C THR A 923 33.19 -8.73 -14.03
N GLY A 924 33.48 -8.75 -12.74
CA GLY A 924 34.80 -8.64 -12.16
C GLY A 924 34.95 -9.49 -10.93
N THR A 925 36.16 -9.60 -10.40
CA THR A 925 36.45 -10.41 -9.22
C THR A 925 37.11 -9.57 -8.13
N ILE A 926 36.68 -9.79 -6.89
CA ILE A 926 37.33 -9.28 -5.68
C ILE A 926 37.90 -10.49 -4.93
N ARG A 927 39.11 -10.34 -4.38
CA ARG A 927 39.69 -11.34 -3.51
C ARG A 927 39.90 -10.78 -2.10
N LEU A 928 39.25 -11.34 -1.12
CA LEU A 928 39.53 -11.06 0.27
C LEU A 928 40.69 -11.92 0.74
N PRO A 929 41.82 -11.33 1.18
CA PRO A 929 43.02 -12.10 1.56
C PRO A 929 42.87 -12.84 2.89
N ALA A 930 41.97 -12.38 3.75
CA ALA A 930 41.69 -12.97 5.07
C ALA A 930 40.19 -12.83 5.39
N ALA A 931 39.69 -13.67 6.26
CA ALA A 931 38.33 -13.53 6.80
C ALA A 931 38.22 -12.27 7.66
N ILE A 932 37.06 -11.64 7.64
CA ILE A 932 36.76 -10.43 8.40
C ILE A 932 35.51 -10.71 9.26
N SER A 933 35.62 -10.46 10.56
CA SER A 933 34.48 -10.43 11.49
C SER A 933 34.05 -8.99 11.69
N ILE A 934 32.74 -8.78 11.67
CA ILE A 934 32.14 -7.45 11.80
C ILE A 934 31.12 -7.56 12.93
N PRO A 935 31.34 -6.86 14.04
CA PRO A 935 30.40 -6.86 15.16
C PRO A 935 28.99 -6.42 14.74
N VAL A 936 27.97 -7.00 15.38
CA VAL A 936 26.56 -6.68 15.09
C VAL A 936 26.20 -5.21 15.41
N ASP A 937 26.92 -4.61 16.37
CA ASP A 937 26.76 -3.21 16.78
C ASP A 937 27.55 -2.23 15.88
N ALA A 938 28.38 -2.72 14.95
CA ALA A 938 29.12 -1.84 14.04
C ALA A 938 28.15 -0.91 13.26
N VAL A 939 28.55 0.37 13.20
CA VAL A 939 27.90 1.34 12.31
C VAL A 939 28.43 1.09 10.89
N ASN A 940 27.54 0.68 10.00
CA ASN A 940 27.88 0.39 8.59
C ASN A 940 27.83 1.63 7.70
#